data_092576b57bad63e10fc02ed193d21382
#
_entry.id   092576b57bad63e10fc02ed193d21382
#
_cell.length_a   1.000
_cell.length_b   1.000
_cell.length_c   1.000
_cell.angle_alpha   90.00
_cell.angle_beta   90.00
_cell.angle_gamma   90.00
#
_symmetry.space_group_name_H-M   'P 1'
#
loop_
_entity.id
_entity.type
_entity.pdbx_description
1 polymer ?
#
loop_
_entity_poly.entity_id
_entity_poly.type
_entity_poly.pdbx_seq_one_letter_code
_entity_poly.pdbx_strand_id
1 'polypeptide(L)'
;MKILVLDLETTVVRKDGRIDNSPKNPLNKAVMAQYGWLGETTVDHVEIEVFFHNQCIEPDSGDQLQEYLKEADLLVIHNAKFDVEWLLEMGFLIPDKIFCTMIAEFVLSKARRLPISLKETAIRRKTDSYKKSDLVDEKFKSGMCFSEIDLNDVAEYGIADVKTCGEIYLSQMQSFEKEHNRSLLSVIKQMNDMLMFLCDIELNGTQIDMDVLEQVEKEFETERQTLTKNLNDIVTEVMGDTPINLDSGADMTKVIFSREVKNREAHIQTFNIGTNEAGKALMAPRMTPKQFTNAVRATTQVVYRTKAVQCPDCQGVGSIQKYKVKTKTKLGKKYRVQGEPYKNRTNCKTCKASGAIYMPTGEVAGLKLSPQNPNDASILGFKTDKNSIKRLIKQAERKDNEKAVQFLTMLTRLNAVSTYLNSFVAGIKRGVRENGLLHANFNQCIAATGRLSSGGGMSPNLQNQPKRGFPVRKAFISRFEGGTFLEADYSGLEFRVCVELSRDSQGLSDILKGKDIHRQTASIIGRKPPEEVTKEERQKAKAYTFLPLFGGTGAGEAEHIRAYFSQFYEVYQGIYSWHQRLMDGALRNGIVETPSGRQYYWPSVVRVKKDRVSNATQILNYPVQGFAADIVQLACIRARRKFRELSLKSKLILTVHDSICVDVYPDELDTVKEALTWAMTGVDKEAQQRWNYNMVVPLEIEISGGNNWLDQKEYA
;
A
#
# COMPACT_ATOMS: atom_id res chain seq x y z
N MET A 1 26.64 -18.77 -23.53
CA MET A 1 25.54 -18.64 -22.55
C MET A 1 24.25 -18.80 -23.32
N LYS A 2 23.49 -19.86 -23.03
CA LYS A 2 22.18 -20.10 -23.64
C LYS A 2 21.15 -19.28 -22.84
N ILE A 3 20.48 -18.35 -23.48
CA ILE A 3 19.49 -17.46 -22.86
C ILE A 3 18.12 -17.87 -23.40
N LEU A 4 17.26 -18.34 -22.49
CA LEU A 4 15.86 -18.67 -22.80
C LEU A 4 14.98 -17.48 -22.48
N VAL A 5 14.15 -17.06 -23.43
CA VAL A 5 13.08 -16.07 -23.21
C VAL A 5 11.76 -16.81 -23.16
N LEU A 6 10.91 -16.49 -22.19
CA LEU A 6 9.65 -17.20 -21.95
C LEU A 6 8.55 -16.23 -21.55
N ASP A 7 7.31 -16.60 -21.88
CA ASP A 7 6.07 -15.98 -21.45
C ASP A 7 4.98 -17.04 -21.26
N LEU A 8 4.09 -16.86 -20.27
CA LEU A 8 2.99 -17.79 -19.96
C LEU A 8 1.64 -17.08 -20.00
N GLU A 9 0.70 -17.68 -20.73
CA GLU A 9 -0.70 -17.28 -20.68
C GLU A 9 -1.50 -18.21 -19.77
N THR A 10 -2.41 -17.61 -18.97
CA THR A 10 -3.18 -18.36 -17.97
C THR A 10 -4.66 -17.98 -17.98
N THR A 11 -5.52 -18.86 -17.47
CA THR A 11 -6.87 -18.47 -17.12
C THR A 11 -6.88 -17.61 -15.85
N VAL A 12 -7.97 -16.89 -15.64
CA VAL A 12 -8.16 -16.07 -14.45
C VAL A 12 -9.57 -16.26 -13.91
N VAL A 13 -9.70 -16.27 -12.59
CA VAL A 13 -11.01 -16.20 -11.91
C VAL A 13 -11.34 -14.74 -11.61
N ARG A 14 -12.53 -14.28 -12.00
CA ARG A 14 -13.02 -12.94 -11.69
C ARG A 14 -14.08 -13.01 -10.60
N LYS A 15 -13.83 -12.31 -9.49
CA LYS A 15 -14.76 -12.24 -8.36
C LYS A 15 -14.79 -10.82 -7.78
N ASP A 16 -15.96 -10.25 -7.58
CA ASP A 16 -16.15 -8.91 -6.98
C ASP A 16 -15.33 -7.80 -7.66
N GLY A 17 -15.23 -7.84 -9.00
CA GLY A 17 -14.47 -6.89 -9.81
C GLY A 17 -12.94 -7.03 -9.67
N ARG A 18 -12.46 -8.11 -9.07
CA ARG A 18 -11.04 -8.45 -8.91
C ARG A 18 -10.67 -9.65 -9.76
N ILE A 19 -9.39 -9.73 -10.10
CA ILE A 19 -8.81 -10.84 -10.84
C ILE A 19 -7.97 -11.68 -9.87
N ASP A 20 -8.20 -12.98 -9.89
CA ASP A 20 -7.36 -13.99 -9.25
C ASP A 20 -6.66 -14.79 -10.37
N ASN A 21 -5.38 -14.59 -10.53
CA ASN A 21 -4.51 -15.26 -11.50
C ASN A 21 -3.46 -16.16 -10.82
N SER A 22 -3.65 -16.45 -9.53
CA SER A 22 -2.74 -17.27 -8.75
C SER A 22 -2.77 -18.74 -9.21
N PRO A 23 -1.61 -19.39 -9.34
CA PRO A 23 -1.54 -20.84 -9.59
C PRO A 23 -2.13 -21.68 -8.44
N LYS A 24 -2.23 -21.10 -7.23
CA LYS A 24 -2.85 -21.73 -6.06
C LYS A 24 -4.39 -21.71 -6.08
N ASN A 25 -5.01 -21.08 -7.07
CA ASN A 25 -6.44 -21.22 -7.29
C ASN A 25 -6.69 -22.45 -8.19
N PRO A 26 -7.36 -23.51 -7.71
CA PRO A 26 -7.55 -24.76 -8.47
C PRO A 26 -8.40 -24.58 -9.74
N LEU A 27 -9.12 -23.46 -9.85
CA LEU A 27 -9.90 -23.13 -11.05
C LEU A 27 -9.06 -22.49 -12.14
N ASN A 28 -7.87 -21.98 -11.82
CA ASN A 28 -6.96 -21.43 -12.81
C ASN A 28 -6.14 -22.54 -13.46
N LYS A 29 -5.80 -22.33 -14.73
CA LYS A 29 -4.99 -23.24 -15.55
C LYS A 29 -3.94 -22.45 -16.33
N ALA A 30 -2.75 -23.02 -16.50
CA ALA A 30 -1.85 -22.56 -17.53
C ALA A 30 -2.49 -22.86 -18.90
N VAL A 31 -2.54 -21.86 -19.75
CA VAL A 31 -3.13 -21.98 -21.08
C VAL A 31 -2.06 -22.38 -22.08
N MET A 32 -0.97 -21.61 -22.15
CA MET A 32 0.05 -21.75 -23.17
C MET A 32 1.38 -21.21 -22.65
N ALA A 33 2.48 -21.87 -23.05
CA ALA A 33 3.82 -21.34 -22.94
C ALA A 33 4.36 -20.98 -24.30
N GLN A 34 4.97 -19.83 -24.44
CA GLN A 34 5.74 -19.40 -25.59
C GLN A 34 7.18 -19.16 -25.14
N TYR A 35 8.15 -19.74 -25.82
CA TYR A 35 9.55 -19.64 -25.42
C TYR A 35 10.51 -19.86 -26.60
N GLY A 36 11.73 -19.36 -26.45
CA GLY A 36 12.76 -19.57 -27.48
C GLY A 36 14.12 -19.04 -27.08
N TRP A 37 15.15 -19.47 -27.82
CA TRP A 37 16.51 -19.00 -27.59
C TRP A 37 16.69 -17.57 -28.08
N LEU A 38 17.34 -16.75 -27.28
CA LEU A 38 17.68 -15.39 -27.64
C LEU A 38 18.79 -15.40 -28.71
N GLY A 39 18.51 -14.81 -29.87
CA GLY A 39 19.47 -14.52 -30.92
C GLY A 39 20.20 -13.20 -30.75
N GLU A 40 20.80 -12.68 -31.83
CA GLU A 40 21.58 -11.42 -31.78
C GLU A 40 20.70 -10.18 -31.58
N THR A 41 19.50 -10.16 -32.15
CA THR A 41 18.60 -8.98 -32.12
C THR A 41 17.27 -9.25 -31.45
N THR A 42 16.77 -10.46 -31.48
CA THR A 42 15.52 -10.92 -30.89
C THR A 42 15.55 -12.43 -30.70
N VAL A 43 14.42 -13.05 -30.37
CA VAL A 43 14.25 -14.50 -30.37
C VAL A 43 14.00 -14.96 -31.79
N ASP A 44 14.87 -15.83 -32.32
CA ASP A 44 14.85 -16.23 -33.74
C ASP A 44 13.63 -17.14 -34.05
N HIS A 45 13.40 -18.13 -33.19
CA HIS A 45 12.27 -19.05 -33.28
C HIS A 45 11.59 -19.16 -31.92
N VAL A 46 10.25 -19.13 -31.90
CA VAL A 46 9.43 -19.28 -30.71
C VAL A 46 8.66 -20.59 -30.79
N GLU A 47 8.94 -21.45 -29.84
CA GLU A 47 8.18 -22.68 -29.60
C GLU A 47 6.91 -22.37 -28.83
N ILE A 48 5.88 -23.19 -28.98
CA ILE A 48 4.57 -23.05 -28.32
C ILE A 48 4.17 -24.41 -27.78
N GLU A 49 3.80 -24.45 -26.50
CA GLU A 49 3.13 -25.59 -25.88
C GLU A 49 1.79 -25.16 -25.27
N VAL A 50 0.74 -25.89 -25.58
CA VAL A 50 -0.63 -25.62 -25.17
C VAL A 50 -1.04 -26.59 -24.05
N PHE A 51 -1.18 -26.11 -22.83
CA PHE A 51 -1.55 -26.95 -21.68
C PHE A 51 -3.05 -27.03 -21.46
N PHE A 52 -3.78 -25.94 -21.74
CA PHE A 52 -5.24 -25.88 -21.58
C PHE A 52 -5.86 -24.84 -22.50
N HIS A 53 -6.69 -25.26 -23.45
CA HIS A 53 -7.43 -24.33 -24.31
C HIS A 53 -8.71 -25.00 -24.82
N ASN A 54 -9.82 -24.24 -24.97
CA ASN A 54 -11.12 -24.77 -25.38
C ASN A 54 -11.11 -25.38 -26.81
N GLN A 55 -10.19 -24.97 -27.66
CA GLN A 55 -10.01 -25.49 -29.01
C GLN A 55 -8.93 -26.58 -29.09
N CYS A 56 -8.24 -26.88 -28.00
CA CYS A 56 -7.19 -27.91 -27.95
C CYS A 56 -7.78 -29.23 -27.43
N ILE A 57 -7.63 -30.30 -28.23
CA ILE A 57 -8.12 -31.66 -27.90
C ILE A 57 -7.05 -32.46 -27.17
N GLU A 58 -5.78 -32.31 -27.58
CA GLU A 58 -4.64 -33.01 -27.02
C GLU A 58 -3.65 -31.95 -26.47
N PRO A 59 -3.67 -31.65 -25.17
CA PRO A 59 -2.73 -30.71 -24.56
C PRO A 59 -1.32 -31.28 -24.52
N ASP A 60 -0.32 -30.40 -24.60
CA ASP A 60 1.09 -30.75 -24.51
C ASP A 60 1.47 -31.15 -23.08
N SER A 61 2.50 -31.99 -22.96
CA SER A 61 2.99 -32.48 -21.66
C SER A 61 3.92 -31.51 -20.92
N GLY A 62 4.52 -30.57 -21.64
CA GLY A 62 5.57 -29.68 -21.12
C GLY A 62 6.98 -30.28 -21.19
N ASP A 63 7.14 -31.46 -21.80
CA ASP A 63 8.46 -32.13 -21.85
C ASP A 63 9.48 -31.31 -22.63
N GLN A 64 9.09 -30.71 -23.76
CA GLN A 64 9.97 -29.87 -24.57
C GLN A 64 10.37 -28.59 -23.80
N LEU A 65 9.43 -27.92 -23.16
CA LEU A 65 9.74 -26.77 -22.30
C LEU A 65 10.71 -27.15 -21.18
N GLN A 66 10.52 -28.32 -20.55
CA GLN A 66 11.43 -28.78 -19.49
C GLN A 66 12.87 -29.02 -20.02
N GLU A 67 13.02 -29.48 -21.23
CA GLU A 67 14.35 -29.63 -21.84
C GLU A 67 15.02 -28.28 -22.09
N TYR A 68 14.27 -27.30 -22.62
CA TYR A 68 14.77 -25.93 -22.80
C TYR A 68 15.17 -25.30 -21.46
N LEU A 69 14.35 -25.46 -20.44
CA LEU A 69 14.64 -24.92 -19.08
C LEU A 69 15.91 -25.54 -18.48
N LYS A 70 16.14 -26.83 -18.66
CA LYS A 70 17.37 -27.52 -18.20
C LYS A 70 18.63 -27.05 -18.92
N GLU A 71 18.52 -26.70 -20.18
CA GLU A 71 19.65 -26.26 -21.01
C GLU A 71 19.97 -24.76 -20.82
N ALA A 72 19.05 -23.99 -20.27
CA ALA A 72 19.20 -22.55 -20.13
C ALA A 72 20.19 -22.16 -19.04
N ASP A 73 21.19 -21.34 -19.41
CA ASP A 73 22.08 -20.68 -18.45
C ASP A 73 21.42 -19.47 -17.75
N LEU A 74 20.43 -18.87 -18.43
CA LEU A 74 19.68 -17.71 -17.96
C LEU A 74 18.26 -17.75 -18.52
N LEU A 75 17.27 -17.53 -17.64
CA LEU A 75 15.86 -17.39 -18.00
C LEU A 75 15.47 -15.91 -17.97
N VAL A 76 15.00 -15.37 -19.09
CA VAL A 76 14.59 -13.98 -19.26
C VAL A 76 13.08 -13.90 -19.42
N ILE A 77 12.41 -13.14 -18.55
CA ILE A 77 10.95 -13.00 -18.53
C ILE A 77 10.58 -11.55 -18.18
N HIS A 78 9.44 -11.07 -18.65
CA HIS A 78 8.88 -9.80 -18.21
C HIS A 78 7.86 -10.05 -17.09
N ASN A 79 8.02 -9.42 -15.90
CA ASN A 79 7.23 -9.72 -14.69
C ASN A 79 7.43 -11.16 -14.18
N ALA A 80 8.65 -11.64 -14.22
CA ALA A 80 9.06 -13.03 -14.04
C ALA A 80 8.50 -13.73 -12.78
N LYS A 81 8.14 -13.01 -11.72
CA LYS A 81 7.55 -13.63 -10.52
C LYS A 81 6.30 -14.43 -10.87
N PHE A 82 5.43 -13.88 -11.72
CA PHE A 82 4.20 -14.52 -12.15
C PHE A 82 4.46 -15.85 -12.84
N ASP A 83 5.29 -15.84 -13.86
CA ASP A 83 5.58 -17.04 -14.65
C ASP A 83 6.34 -18.09 -13.84
N VAL A 84 7.28 -17.64 -13.01
CA VAL A 84 8.06 -18.54 -12.14
C VAL A 84 7.16 -19.26 -11.13
N GLU A 85 6.18 -18.58 -10.53
CA GLU A 85 5.22 -19.23 -9.64
C GLU A 85 4.40 -20.31 -10.33
N TRP A 86 3.98 -20.07 -11.58
CA TRP A 86 3.27 -21.05 -12.39
C TRP A 86 4.17 -22.23 -12.76
N LEU A 87 5.38 -21.98 -13.24
CA LEU A 87 6.33 -23.05 -13.55
C LEU A 87 6.63 -23.94 -12.35
N LEU A 88 6.85 -23.34 -11.17
CA LEU A 88 7.10 -24.09 -9.93
C LEU A 88 5.89 -24.91 -9.50
N GLU A 89 4.67 -24.34 -9.61
CA GLU A 89 3.44 -25.07 -9.25
C GLU A 89 3.12 -26.20 -10.22
N MET A 90 3.46 -26.05 -11.50
CA MET A 90 3.37 -27.12 -12.50
C MET A 90 4.47 -28.19 -12.36
N GLY A 91 5.45 -27.98 -11.48
CA GLY A 91 6.53 -28.93 -11.20
C GLY A 91 7.76 -28.83 -12.09
N PHE A 92 7.87 -27.76 -12.89
CA PHE A 92 9.06 -27.55 -13.72
C PHE A 92 10.31 -27.24 -12.89
N LEU A 93 11.43 -27.78 -13.32
CA LEU A 93 12.76 -27.41 -12.84
C LEU A 93 13.24 -26.21 -13.65
N ILE A 94 13.47 -25.09 -12.98
CA ILE A 94 13.87 -23.83 -13.60
C ILE A 94 15.37 -23.55 -13.39
N PRO A 95 16.01 -22.75 -14.28
CA PRO A 95 17.40 -22.32 -14.10
C PRO A 95 17.61 -21.50 -12.83
N ASP A 96 18.81 -21.62 -12.23
CA ASP A 96 19.17 -20.82 -11.03
C ASP A 96 19.22 -19.31 -11.29
N LYS A 97 19.47 -18.91 -12.54
CA LYS A 97 19.59 -17.52 -12.94
C LYS A 97 18.36 -17.06 -13.70
N ILE A 98 17.72 -16.04 -13.14
CA ILE A 98 16.55 -15.38 -13.74
C ILE A 98 16.87 -13.91 -13.95
N PHE A 99 16.40 -13.34 -15.05
CA PHE A 99 16.44 -11.92 -15.35
C PHE A 99 15.02 -11.41 -15.66
N CYS A 100 14.49 -10.61 -14.77
CA CYS A 100 13.19 -9.95 -14.97
C CYS A 100 13.38 -8.58 -15.63
N THR A 101 12.94 -8.45 -16.88
CA THR A 101 13.05 -7.19 -17.63
C THR A 101 12.23 -6.06 -17.01
N MET A 102 11.14 -6.36 -16.28
CA MET A 102 10.36 -5.37 -15.51
C MET A 102 11.17 -4.83 -14.31
N ILE A 103 11.84 -5.69 -13.56
CA ILE A 103 12.74 -5.28 -12.45
C ILE A 103 13.88 -4.42 -13.01
N ALA A 104 14.49 -4.83 -14.11
CA ALA A 104 15.56 -4.06 -14.72
C ALA A 104 15.11 -2.66 -15.16
N GLU A 105 13.92 -2.54 -15.74
CA GLU A 105 13.35 -1.25 -16.12
C GLU A 105 13.03 -0.36 -14.92
N PHE A 106 12.49 -0.96 -13.84
CA PHE A 106 12.26 -0.25 -12.58
C PHE A 106 13.55 0.33 -12.01
N VAL A 107 14.63 -0.46 -11.96
CA VAL A 107 15.93 -0.03 -11.44
C VAL A 107 16.55 1.05 -12.34
N LEU A 108 16.50 0.89 -13.67
CA LEU A 108 16.95 1.90 -14.63
C LEU A 108 16.15 3.21 -14.56
N SER A 109 14.91 3.14 -14.07
CA SER A 109 14.11 4.36 -13.84
C SER A 109 14.66 5.25 -12.73
N LYS A 110 15.54 4.74 -11.84
CA LYS A 110 16.16 5.48 -10.73
C LYS A 110 15.13 6.23 -9.88
N ALA A 111 14.06 5.53 -9.48
CA ALA A 111 12.93 6.04 -8.68
C ALA A 111 12.02 7.08 -9.37
N ARG A 112 12.08 7.25 -10.68
CA ARG A 112 11.22 8.18 -11.42
C ARG A 112 9.76 7.73 -11.60
N ARG A 113 9.39 6.54 -11.13
CA ARG A 113 8.03 5.98 -11.24
C ARG A 113 7.49 5.97 -12.67
N LEU A 114 8.32 5.54 -13.61
CA LEU A 114 7.90 5.33 -14.99
C LEU A 114 6.97 4.10 -15.08
N PRO A 115 6.00 4.08 -16.00
CA PRO A 115 5.26 2.86 -16.33
C PRO A 115 6.23 1.78 -16.83
N ILE A 116 6.09 0.56 -16.35
CA ILE A 116 7.06 -0.54 -16.58
C ILE A 116 6.39 -1.83 -17.09
N SER A 117 5.14 -1.77 -17.57
CA SER A 117 4.54 -2.89 -18.29
C SER A 117 5.34 -3.21 -19.55
N LEU A 118 5.20 -4.41 -20.08
CA LEU A 118 5.87 -4.82 -21.34
C LEU A 118 5.63 -3.79 -22.45
N LYS A 119 4.37 -3.43 -22.68
CA LYS A 119 3.93 -2.40 -23.62
C LYS A 119 4.66 -1.06 -23.45
N GLU A 120 4.60 -0.48 -22.24
CA GLU A 120 5.18 0.83 -21.98
C GLU A 120 6.71 0.82 -22.08
N THR A 121 7.32 -0.30 -21.71
CA THR A 121 8.76 -0.53 -21.82
C THR A 121 9.16 -0.69 -23.29
N ALA A 122 8.41 -1.46 -24.07
CA ALA A 122 8.61 -1.64 -25.51
C ALA A 122 8.57 -0.30 -26.27
N ILE A 123 7.53 0.51 -26.03
CA ILE A 123 7.39 1.84 -26.63
C ILE A 123 8.57 2.74 -26.26
N ARG A 124 8.98 2.74 -25.00
CA ARG A 124 10.10 3.58 -24.52
C ARG A 124 11.43 3.15 -25.14
N ARG A 125 11.63 1.83 -25.31
CA ARG A 125 12.86 1.24 -25.88
C ARG A 125 12.82 1.10 -27.38
N LYS A 126 11.67 1.37 -28.02
CA LYS A 126 11.47 1.32 -29.46
C LYS A 126 11.79 -0.08 -30.03
N THR A 127 11.21 -1.11 -29.42
CA THR A 127 11.34 -2.48 -29.92
C THR A 127 10.59 -2.67 -31.22
N ASP A 128 11.13 -3.51 -32.12
CA ASP A 128 10.56 -3.74 -33.45
C ASP A 128 9.44 -4.79 -33.43
N SER A 129 9.56 -5.80 -32.55
CA SER A 129 8.59 -6.90 -32.46
C SER A 129 7.30 -6.55 -31.76
N TYR A 130 7.27 -5.44 -30.99
CA TYR A 130 6.04 -5.02 -30.31
C TYR A 130 4.95 -4.64 -31.33
N LYS A 131 3.96 -5.52 -31.42
CA LYS A 131 2.74 -5.25 -32.19
C LYS A 131 1.64 -4.84 -31.23
N LYS A 132 1.00 -3.73 -31.49
CA LYS A 132 -0.17 -3.33 -30.76
C LYS A 132 -1.34 -4.28 -31.10
N SER A 133 -1.43 -5.39 -30.39
CA SER A 133 -2.56 -6.30 -30.52
C SER A 133 -3.71 -5.81 -29.65
N ASP A 134 -4.50 -4.89 -30.17
CA ASP A 134 -5.69 -4.39 -29.47
C ASP A 134 -6.76 -5.51 -29.31
N LEU A 135 -6.77 -6.52 -30.20
CA LEU A 135 -7.82 -7.55 -30.24
C LEU A 135 -7.82 -8.49 -29.04
N VAL A 136 -6.68 -9.07 -28.67
CA VAL A 136 -6.55 -9.98 -27.51
C VAL A 136 -6.79 -9.22 -26.21
N ASP A 137 -6.17 -8.05 -26.08
CA ASP A 137 -6.39 -7.13 -24.95
C ASP A 137 -7.86 -6.71 -24.78
N GLU A 138 -8.57 -6.41 -25.88
CA GLU A 138 -9.98 -6.03 -25.86
C GLU A 138 -10.87 -7.21 -25.45
N LYS A 139 -10.63 -8.39 -26.00
CA LYS A 139 -11.35 -9.63 -25.62
C LYS A 139 -11.13 -9.94 -24.14
N PHE A 140 -9.90 -9.89 -23.63
CA PHE A 140 -9.60 -10.11 -22.22
C PHE A 140 -10.27 -9.07 -21.32
N LYS A 141 -10.24 -7.79 -21.68
CA LYS A 141 -10.92 -6.71 -20.94
C LYS A 141 -12.44 -6.85 -20.96
N SER A 142 -13.02 -7.43 -22.02
CA SER A 142 -14.46 -7.72 -22.09
C SER A 142 -14.90 -8.87 -21.19
N GLY A 143 -13.95 -9.59 -20.57
CA GLY A 143 -14.23 -10.67 -19.62
C GLY A 143 -13.86 -12.07 -20.09
N MET A 144 -13.42 -12.26 -21.35
CA MET A 144 -12.96 -13.57 -21.85
C MET A 144 -11.63 -13.97 -21.20
N CYS A 145 -11.42 -15.27 -20.98
CA CYS A 145 -10.14 -15.82 -20.59
C CYS A 145 -9.30 -16.17 -21.84
N PHE A 146 -7.98 -16.28 -21.70
CA PHE A 146 -7.11 -16.67 -22.82
C PHE A 146 -7.50 -18.02 -23.42
N SER A 147 -8.01 -18.96 -22.62
CA SER A 147 -8.53 -20.26 -23.11
C SER A 147 -9.78 -20.17 -23.98
N GLU A 148 -10.47 -19.02 -24.01
CA GLU A 148 -11.71 -18.76 -24.75
C GLU A 148 -11.48 -17.90 -26.00
N ILE A 149 -10.33 -17.22 -26.09
CA ILE A 149 -9.92 -16.43 -27.24
C ILE A 149 -9.41 -17.41 -28.32
N ASP A 150 -9.51 -17.05 -29.59
CA ASP A 150 -9.00 -17.92 -30.68
C ASP A 150 -7.56 -18.34 -30.43
N LEU A 151 -7.25 -19.63 -30.59
CA LEU A 151 -5.95 -20.21 -30.26
C LEU A 151 -4.81 -19.55 -31.04
N ASN A 152 -5.02 -19.25 -32.33
CA ASN A 152 -4.01 -18.61 -33.15
C ASN A 152 -3.78 -17.15 -32.74
N ASP A 153 -4.85 -16.42 -32.37
CA ASP A 153 -4.72 -15.04 -31.84
C ASP A 153 -3.86 -15.01 -30.57
N VAL A 154 -4.07 -15.97 -29.64
CA VAL A 154 -3.28 -16.09 -28.41
C VAL A 154 -1.83 -16.48 -28.71
N ALA A 155 -1.62 -17.42 -29.64
CA ALA A 155 -0.29 -17.84 -30.04
C ALA A 155 0.51 -16.68 -30.69
N GLU A 156 -0.09 -15.93 -31.61
CA GLU A 156 0.54 -14.75 -32.23
C GLU A 156 0.85 -13.66 -31.20
N TYR A 157 -0.05 -13.46 -30.24
CA TYR A 157 0.13 -12.51 -29.15
C TYR A 157 1.35 -12.87 -28.29
N GLY A 158 1.45 -14.11 -27.81
CA GLY A 158 2.56 -14.55 -26.98
C GLY A 158 3.90 -14.63 -27.72
N ILE A 159 3.90 -15.00 -29.02
CA ILE A 159 5.10 -14.91 -29.87
C ILE A 159 5.64 -13.48 -29.91
N ALA A 160 4.75 -12.49 -30.07
CA ALA A 160 5.15 -11.09 -30.09
C ALA A 160 5.70 -10.63 -28.73
N ASP A 161 5.11 -11.10 -27.62
CA ASP A 161 5.55 -10.76 -26.26
C ASP A 161 6.90 -11.37 -25.92
N VAL A 162 7.17 -12.63 -26.29
CA VAL A 162 8.49 -13.28 -26.14
C VAL A 162 9.57 -12.53 -26.95
N LYS A 163 9.32 -12.22 -28.22
CA LYS A 163 10.27 -11.47 -29.05
C LYS A 163 10.54 -10.09 -28.48
N THR A 164 9.47 -9.36 -28.09
CA THR A 164 9.57 -8.04 -27.47
C THR A 164 10.35 -8.09 -26.15
N CYS A 165 10.14 -9.12 -25.32
CA CYS A 165 10.89 -9.33 -24.08
C CYS A 165 12.38 -9.51 -24.35
N GLY A 166 12.76 -10.30 -25.37
CA GLY A 166 14.14 -10.48 -25.80
C GLY A 166 14.81 -9.19 -26.26
N GLU A 167 14.13 -8.38 -27.08
CA GLU A 167 14.62 -7.07 -27.53
C GLU A 167 14.79 -6.07 -26.36
N ILE A 168 13.85 -6.07 -25.41
CA ILE A 168 13.96 -5.26 -24.19
C ILE A 168 15.19 -5.66 -23.40
N TYR A 169 15.42 -6.96 -23.19
CA TYR A 169 16.61 -7.46 -22.49
C TYR A 169 17.90 -6.96 -23.14
N LEU A 170 18.05 -7.12 -24.45
CA LEU A 170 19.23 -6.66 -25.19
C LEU A 170 19.45 -5.14 -25.04
N SER A 171 18.38 -4.36 -25.19
CA SER A 171 18.43 -2.90 -25.00
C SER A 171 18.77 -2.49 -23.57
N GLN A 172 18.32 -3.28 -22.56
CA GLN A 172 18.68 -3.06 -21.18
C GLN A 172 20.15 -3.37 -20.93
N MET A 173 20.67 -4.46 -21.46
CA MET A 173 22.10 -4.81 -21.34
C MET A 173 22.99 -3.72 -21.91
N GLN A 174 22.68 -3.17 -23.10
CA GLN A 174 23.38 -2.00 -23.65
C GLN A 174 23.29 -0.76 -22.73
N SER A 175 22.16 -0.60 -22.02
CA SER A 175 22.02 0.51 -21.03
C SER A 175 22.95 0.34 -19.84
N PHE A 176 23.26 -0.89 -19.41
CA PHE A 176 24.18 -1.19 -18.30
C PHE A 176 25.65 -1.11 -18.67
N GLU A 177 26.00 -1.16 -19.93
CA GLU A 177 27.39 -0.92 -20.39
C GLU A 177 27.84 0.52 -20.12
N LYS A 178 26.89 1.47 -20.05
CA LYS A 178 27.17 2.86 -19.71
C LYS A 178 27.72 2.96 -18.29
N GLU A 179 28.85 3.60 -18.11
CA GLU A 179 29.59 3.69 -16.83
C GLU A 179 28.69 4.07 -15.64
N HIS A 180 27.83 5.08 -15.82
CA HIS A 180 26.94 5.59 -14.77
C HIS A 180 25.76 4.64 -14.40
N ASN A 181 25.62 3.51 -15.08
CA ASN A 181 24.59 2.50 -14.80
C ASN A 181 25.19 1.16 -14.34
N ARG A 182 26.50 0.97 -14.36
CA ARG A 182 27.13 -0.32 -14.02
C ARG A 182 26.80 -0.79 -12.61
N SER A 183 26.75 0.13 -11.65
CA SER A 183 26.38 -0.19 -10.26
C SER A 183 24.99 -0.76 -10.12
N LEU A 184 24.07 -0.44 -11.04
CA LEU A 184 22.70 -0.94 -11.01
C LEU A 184 22.60 -2.47 -11.25
N LEU A 185 23.60 -3.09 -11.90
CA LEU A 185 23.61 -4.55 -12.14
C LEU A 185 23.60 -5.34 -10.83
N SER A 186 24.28 -4.88 -9.79
CA SER A 186 24.27 -5.54 -8.48
C SER A 186 22.88 -5.53 -7.85
N VAL A 187 22.16 -4.42 -7.98
CA VAL A 187 20.79 -4.26 -7.49
C VAL A 187 19.83 -5.18 -8.23
N ILE A 188 19.94 -5.25 -9.57
CA ILE A 188 19.08 -6.11 -10.39
C ILE A 188 19.30 -7.58 -10.06
N LYS A 189 20.57 -8.00 -9.95
CA LYS A 189 20.89 -9.39 -9.56
C LYS A 189 20.29 -9.73 -8.21
N GLN A 190 20.42 -8.82 -7.22
CA GLN A 190 19.84 -9.02 -5.91
C GLN A 190 18.31 -9.10 -5.95
N MET A 191 17.65 -8.20 -6.69
CA MET A 191 16.19 -8.20 -6.81
C MET A 191 15.67 -9.45 -7.52
N ASN A 192 16.39 -9.98 -8.50
CA ASN A 192 16.06 -11.26 -9.13
C ASN A 192 16.26 -12.45 -8.19
N ASP A 193 17.34 -12.46 -7.38
CA ASP A 193 17.53 -13.50 -6.36
C ASP A 193 16.43 -13.41 -5.28
N MET A 194 16.00 -12.19 -4.91
CA MET A 194 14.88 -11.96 -3.99
C MET A 194 13.54 -12.44 -4.55
N LEU A 195 13.34 -12.37 -5.87
CA LEU A 195 12.14 -12.87 -6.54
C LEU A 195 11.88 -14.33 -6.17
N MET A 196 12.91 -15.17 -6.13
CA MET A 196 12.80 -16.58 -5.76
C MET A 196 12.36 -16.80 -4.31
N PHE A 197 12.79 -15.93 -3.39
CA PHE A 197 12.27 -15.94 -2.02
C PHE A 197 10.79 -15.56 -1.99
N LEU A 198 10.38 -14.57 -2.78
CA LEU A 198 8.98 -14.15 -2.86
C LEU A 198 8.08 -15.25 -3.42
N CYS A 199 8.52 -15.95 -4.48
CA CYS A 199 7.80 -17.13 -4.99
C CYS A 199 7.63 -18.20 -3.90
N ASP A 200 8.69 -18.52 -3.14
CA ASP A 200 8.60 -19.51 -2.07
C ASP A 200 7.56 -19.12 -1.01
N ILE A 201 7.58 -17.87 -0.50
CA ILE A 201 6.64 -17.42 0.55
C ILE A 201 5.20 -17.27 0.03
N GLU A 202 5.02 -16.83 -1.22
CA GLU A 202 3.71 -16.69 -1.84
C GLU A 202 3.08 -18.06 -2.14
N LEU A 203 3.85 -19.02 -2.63
CA LEU A 203 3.40 -20.41 -2.84
C LEU A 203 3.15 -21.15 -1.52
N ASN A 204 3.98 -20.93 -0.50
CA ASN A 204 3.78 -21.53 0.82
C ASN A 204 2.49 -21.07 1.49
N GLY A 205 2.15 -19.78 1.37
CA GLY A 205 1.01 -19.18 2.07
C GLY A 205 1.12 -19.24 3.60
N THR A 206 0.14 -18.67 4.28
CA THR A 206 0.06 -18.62 5.75
C THR A 206 -1.27 -19.21 6.21
N GLN A 207 -1.26 -20.07 7.22
CA GLN A 207 -2.46 -20.69 7.76
C GLN A 207 -3.30 -19.67 8.54
N ILE A 208 -4.60 -19.65 8.27
CA ILE A 208 -5.59 -18.78 8.91
C ILE A 208 -6.58 -19.63 9.70
N ASP A 209 -6.74 -19.31 10.98
CA ASP A 209 -7.82 -19.80 11.82
C ASP A 209 -9.08 -18.97 11.54
N MET A 210 -10.02 -19.60 10.80
CA MET A 210 -11.26 -18.93 10.39
C MET A 210 -12.22 -18.72 11.55
N ASP A 211 -12.23 -19.59 12.55
CA ASP A 211 -13.13 -19.47 13.71
C ASP A 211 -12.71 -18.27 14.57
N VAL A 212 -11.39 -18.11 14.79
CA VAL A 212 -10.83 -16.92 15.47
C VAL A 212 -11.12 -15.65 14.66
N LEU A 213 -10.98 -15.69 13.34
CA LEU A 213 -11.27 -14.54 12.49
C LEU A 213 -12.74 -14.12 12.55
N GLU A 214 -13.66 -15.08 12.55
CA GLU A 214 -15.10 -14.84 12.67
C GLU A 214 -15.49 -14.29 14.05
N GLN A 215 -14.88 -14.81 15.10
CA GLN A 215 -15.09 -14.28 16.46
C GLN A 215 -14.65 -12.81 16.54
N VAL A 216 -13.47 -12.48 16.01
CA VAL A 216 -12.95 -11.11 15.95
C VAL A 216 -13.89 -10.21 15.12
N GLU A 217 -14.35 -10.66 13.97
CA GLU A 217 -15.31 -9.91 13.15
C GLU A 217 -16.59 -9.59 13.91
N LYS A 218 -17.19 -10.56 14.57
CA LYS A 218 -18.43 -10.40 15.34
C LYS A 218 -18.26 -9.40 16.51
N GLU A 219 -17.14 -9.45 17.20
CA GLU A 219 -16.82 -8.52 18.29
C GLU A 219 -16.78 -7.07 17.76
N PHE A 220 -16.03 -6.82 16.70
CA PHE A 220 -15.87 -5.46 16.15
C PHE A 220 -17.11 -4.99 15.37
N GLU A 221 -17.91 -5.87 14.83
CA GLU A 221 -19.21 -5.53 14.25
C GLU A 221 -20.18 -5.04 15.32
N THR A 222 -20.19 -5.67 16.49
CA THR A 222 -20.97 -5.24 17.66
C THR A 222 -20.51 -3.87 18.17
N GLU A 223 -19.18 -3.65 18.22
CA GLU A 223 -18.61 -2.33 18.56
C GLU A 223 -19.02 -1.27 17.54
N ARG A 224 -18.96 -1.57 16.24
CA ARG A 224 -19.38 -0.68 15.15
C ARG A 224 -20.83 -0.25 15.29
N GLN A 225 -21.71 -1.19 15.56
CA GLN A 225 -23.16 -0.93 15.77
C GLN A 225 -23.39 -0.03 16.99
N THR A 226 -22.69 -0.31 18.08
CA THR A 226 -22.78 0.49 19.33
C THR A 226 -22.28 1.91 19.10
N LEU A 227 -21.12 2.08 18.46
CA LEU A 227 -20.57 3.40 18.13
C LEU A 227 -21.49 4.18 17.18
N THR A 228 -22.05 3.52 16.17
CA THR A 228 -22.97 4.13 15.21
C THR A 228 -24.25 4.61 15.92
N LYS A 229 -24.81 3.81 16.82
CA LYS A 229 -25.97 4.20 17.62
C LYS A 229 -25.66 5.43 18.47
N ASN A 230 -24.59 5.38 19.26
CA ASN A 230 -24.21 6.49 20.15
C ASN A 230 -23.91 7.79 19.39
N LEU A 231 -23.29 7.70 18.22
CA LEU A 231 -23.06 8.84 17.34
C LEU A 231 -24.37 9.41 16.80
N ASN A 232 -25.31 8.57 16.38
CA ASN A 232 -26.63 8.99 15.90
C ASN A 232 -27.45 9.67 17.02
N ASP A 233 -27.35 9.19 18.27
CA ASP A 233 -27.99 9.82 19.43
C ASP A 233 -27.48 11.26 19.62
N ILE A 234 -26.15 11.47 19.55
CA ILE A 234 -25.57 12.82 19.61
C ILE A 234 -26.00 13.67 18.40
N VAL A 235 -26.00 13.07 17.20
CA VAL A 235 -26.44 13.76 15.98
C VAL A 235 -27.88 14.24 16.11
N THR A 236 -28.78 13.40 16.58
CA THR A 236 -30.19 13.77 16.80
C THR A 236 -30.30 14.90 17.79
N GLU A 237 -29.51 14.88 18.87
CA GLU A 237 -29.50 15.95 19.86
C GLU A 237 -29.04 17.29 19.28
N VAL A 238 -27.96 17.29 18.45
CA VAL A 238 -27.37 18.55 17.95
C VAL A 238 -27.97 19.04 16.63
N MET A 239 -28.51 18.12 15.78
CA MET A 239 -29.07 18.45 14.46
C MET A 239 -30.60 18.54 14.45
N GLY A 240 -31.28 17.90 15.44
CA GLY A 240 -32.72 17.66 15.42
C GLY A 240 -33.04 16.49 14.48
N ASP A 241 -34.19 16.53 13.83
CA ASP A 241 -34.73 15.39 13.07
C ASP A 241 -34.14 15.25 11.66
N THR A 242 -33.25 16.14 11.22
CA THR A 242 -32.60 16.00 9.88
C THR A 242 -31.82 14.69 9.79
N PRO A 243 -32.08 13.83 8.82
CA PRO A 243 -31.29 12.63 8.58
C PRO A 243 -29.85 13.00 8.25
N ILE A 244 -28.91 12.35 8.92
CA ILE A 244 -27.45 12.55 8.75
C ILE A 244 -26.83 11.21 8.42
N ASN A 245 -26.03 11.19 7.35
CA ASN A 245 -25.20 10.05 7.01
C ASN A 245 -23.79 10.29 7.53
N LEU A 246 -23.33 9.46 8.49
CA LEU A 246 -22.01 9.56 9.09
C LEU A 246 -20.85 9.35 8.10
N ASP A 247 -21.10 8.70 6.97
CA ASP A 247 -20.11 8.49 5.90
C ASP A 247 -20.07 9.65 4.87
N SER A 248 -21.00 10.59 4.99
CA SER A 248 -21.11 11.73 4.07
C SER A 248 -20.26 12.91 4.55
N GLY A 249 -19.24 13.31 3.79
CA GLY A 249 -18.45 14.50 4.10
C GLY A 249 -19.27 15.79 4.14
N ALA A 250 -20.36 15.89 3.36
CA ALA A 250 -21.28 17.01 3.40
C ALA A 250 -22.05 17.06 4.72
N ASP A 251 -22.55 15.91 5.19
CA ASP A 251 -23.30 15.83 6.43
C ASP A 251 -22.38 16.00 7.64
N MET A 252 -21.16 15.45 7.59
CA MET A 252 -20.14 15.71 8.62
C MET A 252 -19.79 17.21 8.69
N THR A 253 -19.77 17.91 7.57
CA THR A 253 -19.59 19.39 7.58
C THR A 253 -20.72 20.09 8.34
N LYS A 254 -21.98 19.65 8.17
CA LYS A 254 -23.12 20.20 8.93
C LYS A 254 -23.01 19.90 10.42
N VAL A 255 -22.71 18.65 10.78
CA VAL A 255 -22.62 18.22 12.20
C VAL A 255 -21.46 18.90 12.91
N ILE A 256 -20.26 18.91 12.33
CA ILE A 256 -19.06 19.39 13.01
C ILE A 256 -18.96 20.91 13.00
N PHE A 257 -19.19 21.53 11.83
CA PHE A 257 -18.95 22.96 11.64
C PHE A 257 -20.22 23.80 11.65
N SER A 258 -21.40 23.20 11.78
CA SER A 258 -22.70 23.90 11.74
C SER A 258 -22.92 24.65 10.41
N ARG A 259 -22.33 24.13 9.34
CA ARG A 259 -22.30 24.77 8.02
C ARG A 259 -22.53 23.79 6.90
N GLU A 260 -23.04 24.29 5.77
CA GLU A 260 -23.08 23.57 4.48
C GLU A 260 -22.62 24.47 3.34
N VAL A 261 -22.10 23.88 2.26
CA VAL A 261 -21.65 24.61 1.09
C VAL A 261 -22.84 25.21 0.36
N LYS A 262 -22.87 26.54 0.23
CA LYS A 262 -23.94 27.29 -0.42
C LYS A 262 -23.82 27.27 -1.95
N ASN A 263 -22.60 27.48 -2.44
CA ASN A 263 -22.26 27.43 -3.86
C ASN A 263 -20.97 26.65 -4.05
N ARG A 264 -21.10 25.49 -4.68
CA ARG A 264 -20.01 24.55 -4.85
C ARG A 264 -18.88 25.08 -5.73
N GLU A 265 -19.20 25.76 -6.82
CA GLU A 265 -18.21 26.31 -7.75
C GLU A 265 -17.40 27.43 -7.07
N ALA A 266 -18.08 28.38 -6.43
CA ALA A 266 -17.44 29.43 -5.67
C ALA A 266 -16.55 28.87 -4.55
N HIS A 267 -16.97 27.80 -3.87
CA HIS A 267 -16.20 27.13 -2.83
C HIS A 267 -14.92 26.48 -3.42
N ILE A 268 -15.05 25.76 -4.51
CA ILE A 268 -13.90 25.14 -5.23
C ILE A 268 -12.90 26.20 -5.66
N GLN A 269 -13.36 27.28 -6.30
CA GLN A 269 -12.50 28.38 -6.76
C GLN A 269 -11.82 29.09 -5.59
N THR A 270 -12.57 29.44 -4.53
CA THR A 270 -12.05 30.18 -3.36
C THR A 270 -10.91 29.44 -2.67
N PHE A 271 -11.01 28.12 -2.56
CA PHE A 271 -10.03 27.28 -1.87
C PHE A 271 -9.09 26.52 -2.85
N ASN A 272 -9.18 26.76 -4.15
CA ASN A 272 -8.36 26.09 -5.17
C ASN A 272 -8.39 24.55 -5.02
N ILE A 273 -9.61 23.99 -4.91
CA ILE A 273 -9.81 22.56 -4.70
C ILE A 273 -9.68 21.82 -6.03
N GLY A 274 -8.76 20.89 -6.13
CA GLY A 274 -8.53 20.08 -7.32
C GLY A 274 -7.20 19.36 -7.28
N THR A 275 -6.79 18.83 -8.43
CA THR A 275 -5.49 18.19 -8.64
C THR A 275 -4.78 18.84 -9.84
N ASN A 276 -3.45 18.84 -9.82
CA ASN A 276 -2.65 19.25 -10.98
C ASN A 276 -2.57 18.10 -12.01
N GLU A 277 -1.91 18.34 -13.14
CA GLU A 277 -1.71 17.34 -14.22
C GLU A 277 -1.02 16.04 -13.74
N ALA A 278 -0.21 16.12 -12.68
CA ALA A 278 0.41 14.97 -12.05
C ALA A 278 -0.48 14.27 -11.01
N GLY A 279 -1.79 14.62 -10.91
CA GLY A 279 -2.74 14.04 -9.97
C GLY A 279 -2.54 14.47 -8.51
N LYS A 280 -1.64 15.43 -8.22
CA LYS A 280 -1.39 15.91 -6.86
C LYS A 280 -2.38 17.02 -6.50
N ALA A 281 -2.93 16.93 -5.27
CA ALA A 281 -3.85 17.94 -4.75
C ALA A 281 -3.24 19.36 -4.80
N LEU A 282 -4.02 20.30 -5.30
CA LEU A 282 -3.67 21.72 -5.30
C LEU A 282 -3.66 22.26 -3.87
N MET A 283 -2.87 23.29 -3.63
CA MET A 283 -2.81 23.99 -2.36
C MET A 283 -3.77 25.17 -2.36
N ALA A 284 -4.50 25.34 -1.26
CA ALA A 284 -5.32 26.53 -1.08
C ALA A 284 -4.45 27.80 -1.05
N PRO A 285 -4.99 28.95 -1.49
CA PRO A 285 -4.31 30.25 -1.38
C PRO A 285 -3.89 30.54 0.06
N ARG A 286 -2.75 31.22 0.25
CA ARG A 286 -2.37 31.71 1.57
C ARG A 286 -3.37 32.77 2.03
N MET A 287 -3.95 32.56 3.21
CA MET A 287 -4.96 33.44 3.78
C MET A 287 -4.59 33.83 5.22
N THR A 288 -4.79 35.07 5.57
CA THR A 288 -4.81 35.47 6.99
C THR A 288 -6.04 34.87 7.68
N PRO A 289 -6.06 34.72 9.01
CA PRO A 289 -7.21 34.19 9.73
C PRO A 289 -8.53 34.91 9.43
N LYS A 290 -8.49 36.25 9.26
CA LYS A 290 -9.64 37.06 8.89
C LYS A 290 -10.14 36.77 7.47
N GLN A 291 -9.21 36.69 6.51
CA GLN A 291 -9.55 36.33 5.11
C GLN A 291 -10.16 34.95 5.05
N PHE A 292 -9.58 33.96 5.74
CA PHE A 292 -10.12 32.60 5.78
C PHE A 292 -11.53 32.55 6.38
N THR A 293 -11.77 33.23 7.51
CA THR A 293 -13.11 33.32 8.11
C THR A 293 -14.12 33.92 7.14
N ASN A 294 -13.75 34.99 6.43
CA ASN A 294 -14.62 35.62 5.44
C ASN A 294 -14.89 34.70 4.24
N ALA A 295 -13.87 33.98 3.74
CA ALA A 295 -14.01 33.00 2.67
C ALA A 295 -14.97 31.85 3.05
N VAL A 296 -14.85 31.34 4.29
CA VAL A 296 -15.79 30.35 4.83
C VAL A 296 -17.21 30.89 4.87
N ARG A 297 -17.42 32.11 5.35
CA ARG A 297 -18.76 32.74 5.41
C ARG A 297 -19.34 32.98 4.03
N ALA A 298 -18.52 33.41 3.07
CA ALA A 298 -18.96 33.70 1.71
C ALA A 298 -19.43 32.46 0.95
N THR A 299 -18.74 31.32 1.18
CA THR A 299 -18.96 30.08 0.41
C THR A 299 -19.87 29.07 1.10
N THR A 300 -20.18 29.27 2.39
CA THR A 300 -21.03 28.37 3.19
C THR A 300 -22.14 29.13 3.88
N GLN A 301 -23.23 28.42 4.25
CA GLN A 301 -24.30 28.94 5.06
C GLN A 301 -24.42 28.18 6.38
N VAL A 302 -25.03 28.83 7.38
CA VAL A 302 -25.30 28.22 8.70
C VAL A 302 -26.44 27.22 8.59
N VAL A 303 -26.30 26.09 9.25
CA VAL A 303 -27.35 25.07 9.35
C VAL A 303 -28.06 25.22 10.68
N TYR A 304 -29.38 25.09 10.66
CA TYR A 304 -30.23 25.18 11.83
C TYR A 304 -30.79 23.83 12.21
N ARG A 305 -31.05 23.59 13.49
CA ARG A 305 -31.77 22.43 13.99
C ARG A 305 -33.13 22.34 13.33
N THR A 306 -33.61 21.14 13.06
CA THR A 306 -34.88 20.95 12.40
C THR A 306 -35.81 20.07 13.22
N LYS A 307 -37.11 20.24 12.94
CA LYS A 307 -38.19 19.38 13.42
C LYS A 307 -38.87 18.77 12.19
N ALA A 308 -39.05 17.46 12.22
CA ALA A 308 -39.78 16.76 11.15
C ALA A 308 -41.27 17.09 11.26
N VAL A 309 -41.86 17.49 10.14
CA VAL A 309 -43.32 17.69 9.99
C VAL A 309 -43.78 16.78 8.86
N GLN A 310 -44.94 16.21 9.01
CA GLN A 310 -45.56 15.36 7.98
C GLN A 310 -45.63 16.15 6.67
N CYS A 311 -45.16 15.54 5.57
CA CYS A 311 -45.24 16.18 4.26
C CYS A 311 -46.67 16.43 3.82
N PRO A 312 -47.09 17.67 3.55
CA PRO A 312 -48.49 17.98 3.21
C PRO A 312 -48.90 17.35 1.87
N ASP A 313 -47.99 17.21 0.90
CA ASP A 313 -48.32 16.71 -0.42
C ASP A 313 -48.58 15.20 -0.47
N CYS A 314 -47.85 14.43 0.33
CA CYS A 314 -48.00 12.97 0.35
C CYS A 314 -48.55 12.45 1.70
N GLN A 315 -48.86 13.33 2.62
CA GLN A 315 -49.43 13.01 3.94
C GLN A 315 -48.63 11.91 4.68
N GLY A 316 -47.29 12.02 4.63
CA GLY A 316 -46.38 11.08 5.30
C GLY A 316 -46.02 9.82 4.52
N VAL A 317 -46.66 9.56 3.40
CA VAL A 317 -46.51 8.28 2.64
C VAL A 317 -45.22 8.24 1.83
N GLY A 318 -44.59 9.39 1.55
CA GLY A 318 -43.35 9.49 0.71
C GLY A 318 -43.62 9.36 -0.80
N SER A 319 -44.81 8.97 -1.20
CA SER A 319 -45.19 8.76 -2.63
C SER A 319 -46.56 9.31 -2.93
N ILE A 320 -46.78 9.75 -4.17
CA ILE A 320 -48.01 10.36 -4.63
C ILE A 320 -48.65 9.44 -5.70
N GLN A 321 -49.97 9.19 -5.55
CA GLN A 321 -50.74 8.51 -6.54
C GLN A 321 -51.05 9.46 -7.68
N LYS A 322 -50.60 9.17 -8.89
CA LYS A 322 -51.00 9.88 -10.10
C LYS A 322 -52.16 9.21 -10.79
N TYR A 323 -52.99 10.01 -11.44
CA TYR A 323 -54.18 9.56 -12.18
C TYR A 323 -54.05 9.94 -13.64
N LYS A 324 -54.59 9.08 -14.50
CA LYS A 324 -54.72 9.38 -15.93
C LYS A 324 -55.69 10.56 -16.11
N VAL A 325 -55.46 11.37 -17.12
CA VAL A 325 -56.37 12.46 -17.46
C VAL A 325 -57.32 11.95 -18.54
N LYS A 326 -58.60 11.94 -18.26
CA LYS A 326 -59.64 11.65 -19.26
C LYS A 326 -60.31 12.96 -19.69
N THR A 327 -60.65 13.07 -20.98
CA THR A 327 -61.39 14.21 -21.50
C THR A 327 -62.85 13.79 -21.63
N LYS A 328 -63.75 14.48 -20.97
CA LYS A 328 -65.21 14.33 -21.12
C LYS A 328 -65.77 15.57 -21.86
N THR A 329 -66.77 15.34 -22.70
CA THR A 329 -67.51 16.41 -23.36
C THR A 329 -68.90 16.51 -22.79
N LYS A 330 -69.31 17.69 -22.35
CA LYS A 330 -70.68 18.00 -21.89
C LYS A 330 -71.11 19.36 -22.49
N LEU A 331 -72.28 19.41 -23.10
CA LEU A 331 -72.79 20.63 -23.77
C LEU A 331 -71.80 21.27 -24.77
N GLY A 332 -71.13 20.44 -25.60
CA GLY A 332 -70.16 20.89 -26.60
C GLY A 332 -68.82 21.37 -26.08
N LYS A 333 -68.61 21.43 -24.75
CA LYS A 333 -67.35 21.84 -24.15
C LYS A 333 -66.57 20.63 -23.60
N LYS A 334 -65.24 20.59 -23.84
CA LYS A 334 -64.35 19.52 -23.39
C LYS A 334 -63.81 19.87 -22.00
N TYR A 335 -63.93 18.94 -21.06
CA TYR A 335 -63.40 19.05 -19.69
C TYR A 335 -62.39 17.95 -19.45
N ARG A 336 -61.28 18.29 -18.82
CA ARG A 336 -60.31 17.28 -18.31
C ARG A 336 -60.76 16.81 -16.95
N VAL A 337 -60.96 15.52 -16.81
CA VAL A 337 -61.38 14.87 -15.55
C VAL A 337 -60.34 13.82 -15.13
N GLN A 338 -60.24 13.59 -13.84
CA GLN A 338 -59.40 12.56 -13.27
C GLN A 338 -59.87 11.20 -13.75
N GLY A 339 -58.99 10.38 -14.31
CA GLY A 339 -59.28 9.00 -14.74
C GLY A 339 -58.79 7.99 -13.73
N GLU A 340 -58.47 6.79 -14.18
CA GLU A 340 -57.93 5.72 -13.35
C GLU A 340 -56.54 6.03 -12.83
N PRO A 341 -56.16 5.53 -11.62
CA PRO A 341 -54.85 5.66 -11.09
C PRO A 341 -53.82 4.92 -11.99
N TYR A 342 -52.62 5.43 -12.06
CA TYR A 342 -51.48 4.66 -12.62
C TYR A 342 -51.16 3.50 -11.67
N LYS A 343 -50.72 2.36 -12.21
CA LYS A 343 -50.33 1.18 -11.42
C LYS A 343 -49.29 1.49 -10.36
N ASN A 344 -48.32 2.35 -10.68
CA ASN A 344 -47.21 2.71 -9.80
C ASN A 344 -47.40 4.11 -9.21
N ARG A 345 -47.15 4.25 -7.92
CA ARG A 345 -46.99 5.55 -7.25
C ARG A 345 -45.67 6.19 -7.64
N THR A 346 -45.61 7.51 -7.67
CA THR A 346 -44.35 8.25 -7.91
C THR A 346 -43.83 8.85 -6.60
N ASN A 347 -42.51 8.87 -6.43
CA ASN A 347 -41.91 9.52 -5.28
C ASN A 347 -42.37 10.97 -5.13
N CYS A 348 -42.72 11.34 -3.92
CA CYS A 348 -43.10 12.72 -3.61
C CYS A 348 -41.86 13.62 -3.79
N LYS A 349 -42.00 14.61 -4.67
CA LYS A 349 -40.88 15.55 -4.96
C LYS A 349 -40.58 16.47 -3.79
N THR A 350 -41.60 16.87 -3.03
CA THR A 350 -41.50 17.81 -1.91
C THR A 350 -40.68 17.25 -0.74
N CYS A 351 -40.96 16.01 -0.34
CA CYS A 351 -40.20 15.35 0.74
C CYS A 351 -39.12 14.38 0.22
N LYS A 352 -38.91 14.30 -1.11
CA LYS A 352 -37.96 13.38 -1.75
C LYS A 352 -38.12 11.94 -1.27
N ALA A 353 -39.37 11.50 -1.17
CA ALA A 353 -39.79 10.18 -0.72
C ALA A 353 -39.63 9.87 0.79
N SER A 354 -39.18 10.83 1.61
CA SER A 354 -39.00 10.64 3.06
C SER A 354 -40.32 10.61 3.86
N GLY A 355 -41.40 11.14 3.31
CA GLY A 355 -42.68 11.33 4.03
C GLY A 355 -42.71 12.56 4.94
N ALA A 356 -41.56 13.17 5.26
CA ALA A 356 -41.43 14.31 6.14
C ALA A 356 -40.75 15.51 5.50
N ILE A 357 -41.03 16.71 5.99
CA ILE A 357 -40.32 17.94 5.68
C ILE A 357 -39.62 18.40 6.97
N TYR A 358 -38.37 18.82 6.88
CA TYR A 358 -37.56 19.23 8.01
C TYR A 358 -37.56 20.75 8.16
N MET A 359 -38.33 21.26 9.10
CA MET A 359 -38.54 22.71 9.34
C MET A 359 -37.51 23.26 10.33
N PRO A 360 -36.75 24.33 9.99
CA PRO A 360 -35.81 24.96 10.91
C PRO A 360 -36.46 25.46 12.19
N THR A 361 -35.83 25.22 13.34
CA THR A 361 -36.29 25.69 14.64
C THR A 361 -35.74 27.07 15.03
N GLY A 362 -34.82 27.64 14.28
CA GLY A 362 -34.10 28.87 14.56
C GLY A 362 -32.82 28.70 15.39
N GLU A 363 -32.60 27.53 16.01
CA GLU A 363 -31.35 27.23 16.73
C GLU A 363 -30.28 26.75 15.76
N VAL A 364 -29.04 27.24 15.93
CA VAL A 364 -27.89 26.77 15.13
C VAL A 364 -27.59 25.32 15.49
N ALA A 365 -27.61 24.45 14.47
CA ALA A 365 -27.34 23.03 14.62
C ALA A 365 -25.84 22.72 14.76
N GLY A 366 -25.54 21.45 15.14
CA GLY A 366 -24.20 20.90 15.13
C GLY A 366 -23.32 21.27 16.30
N LEU A 367 -22.06 20.87 16.23
CA LEU A 367 -21.06 21.00 17.31
C LEU A 367 -20.37 22.36 17.36
N LYS A 368 -20.66 23.27 16.45
CA LYS A 368 -20.21 24.67 16.40
C LYS A 368 -18.69 24.86 16.42
N LEU A 369 -17.95 23.88 15.87
CA LEU A 369 -16.52 24.02 15.64
C LEU A 369 -16.23 24.85 14.40
N SER A 370 -14.99 25.33 14.25
CA SER A 370 -14.57 26.12 13.11
C SER A 370 -13.46 25.41 12.34
N PRO A 371 -13.49 25.40 11.00
CA PRO A 371 -12.35 24.93 10.24
C PRO A 371 -11.14 25.82 10.51
N GLN A 372 -9.93 25.21 10.54
CA GLN A 372 -8.73 25.90 11.01
C GLN A 372 -7.70 26.17 9.91
N ASN A 373 -7.74 25.40 8.82
CA ASN A 373 -6.76 25.48 7.76
C ASN A 373 -7.47 25.59 6.39
N PRO A 374 -7.12 26.56 5.52
CA PRO A 374 -7.67 26.66 4.18
C PRO A 374 -7.52 25.37 3.34
N ASN A 375 -6.43 24.61 3.55
CA ASN A 375 -6.21 23.33 2.88
C ASN A 375 -7.12 22.18 3.36
N ASP A 376 -7.87 22.39 4.45
CA ASP A 376 -8.87 21.43 4.90
C ASP A 376 -10.19 21.54 4.11
N ALA A 377 -10.34 22.54 3.24
CA ALA A 377 -11.51 22.65 2.37
C ALA A 377 -11.59 21.45 1.40
N SER A 378 -12.81 20.96 1.19
CA SER A 378 -13.15 19.86 0.27
C SER A 378 -14.36 20.25 -0.57
N ILE A 379 -14.62 19.54 -1.65
CA ILE A 379 -15.71 19.84 -2.60
C ILE A 379 -17.09 19.99 -1.91
N LEU A 380 -17.31 19.23 -0.83
CA LEU A 380 -18.58 19.15 -0.11
C LEU A 380 -18.54 19.85 1.26
N GLY A 381 -17.46 20.57 1.57
CA GLY A 381 -17.29 21.27 2.83
C GLY A 381 -15.87 21.27 3.36
N PHE A 382 -15.62 20.53 4.45
CA PHE A 382 -14.30 20.48 5.09
C PHE A 382 -13.90 19.02 5.38
N LYS A 383 -12.60 18.75 5.30
CA LYS A 383 -12.02 17.43 5.55
C LYS A 383 -12.20 16.99 7.00
N THR A 384 -12.52 15.73 7.16
CA THR A 384 -12.64 15.03 8.44
C THR A 384 -11.66 13.85 8.53
N ASP A 385 -10.48 14.00 7.88
CA ASP A 385 -9.41 13.01 7.99
C ASP A 385 -8.80 13.01 9.41
N LYS A 386 -8.02 11.96 9.70
CA LYS A 386 -7.41 11.72 11.00
C LYS A 386 -6.67 12.96 11.58
N ASN A 387 -5.97 13.72 10.72
CA ASN A 387 -5.20 14.89 11.19
C ASN A 387 -6.11 16.08 11.47
N SER A 388 -7.12 16.29 10.63
CA SER A 388 -8.12 17.33 10.82
C SER A 388 -8.93 17.09 12.10
N ILE A 389 -9.38 15.83 12.33
CA ILE A 389 -10.10 15.47 13.56
C ILE A 389 -9.23 15.68 14.80
N LYS A 390 -7.95 15.32 14.79
CA LYS A 390 -7.05 15.59 15.93
C LYS A 390 -6.96 17.08 16.29
N ARG A 391 -6.91 17.97 15.28
CA ARG A 391 -6.91 19.43 15.50
C ARG A 391 -8.24 19.91 16.06
N LEU A 392 -9.35 19.33 15.57
CA LEU A 392 -10.70 19.67 16.02
C LEU A 392 -10.95 19.22 17.46
N ILE A 393 -10.45 18.07 17.89
CA ILE A 393 -10.50 17.62 19.29
C ILE A 393 -9.80 18.63 20.18
N LYS A 394 -8.56 19.05 19.86
CA LYS A 394 -7.84 20.08 20.60
C LYS A 394 -8.60 21.44 20.63
N GLN A 395 -9.31 21.77 19.57
CA GLN A 395 -10.16 22.96 19.54
C GLN A 395 -11.36 22.82 20.48
N ALA A 396 -12.01 21.64 20.49
CA ALA A 396 -13.15 21.35 21.34
C ALA A 396 -12.77 21.38 22.83
N GLU A 397 -11.63 20.78 23.18
CA GLU A 397 -11.05 20.83 24.55
C GLU A 397 -10.81 22.27 25.03
N ARG A 398 -10.21 23.13 24.16
CA ARG A 398 -9.97 24.55 24.50
C ARG A 398 -11.26 25.39 24.68
N LYS A 399 -12.38 24.90 24.20
CA LYS A 399 -13.68 25.52 24.25
C LYS A 399 -14.62 24.88 25.30
N ASP A 400 -14.12 23.94 26.08
CA ASP A 400 -14.86 23.13 27.01
C ASP A 400 -16.12 22.47 26.38
N ASN A 401 -16.00 22.08 25.10
CA ASN A 401 -17.09 21.45 24.36
C ASN A 401 -16.97 19.91 24.46
N GLU A 402 -17.34 19.36 25.60
CA GLU A 402 -17.25 17.92 25.90
C GLU A 402 -17.99 17.06 24.88
N LYS A 403 -19.16 17.52 24.40
CA LYS A 403 -19.95 16.81 23.40
C LYS A 403 -19.20 16.66 22.06
N ALA A 404 -18.50 17.72 21.63
CA ALA A 404 -17.67 17.67 20.44
C ALA A 404 -16.47 16.74 20.63
N VAL A 405 -15.83 16.75 21.81
CA VAL A 405 -14.73 15.82 22.12
C VAL A 405 -15.23 14.38 22.05
N GLN A 406 -16.36 14.07 22.69
CA GLN A 406 -16.97 12.75 22.69
C GLN A 406 -17.32 12.28 21.28
N PHE A 407 -18.02 13.11 20.49
CA PHE A 407 -18.39 12.80 19.11
C PHE A 407 -17.18 12.52 18.24
N LEU A 408 -16.17 13.40 18.23
CA LEU A 408 -14.99 13.27 17.40
C LEU A 408 -14.13 12.06 17.79
N THR A 409 -14.06 11.73 19.07
CA THR A 409 -13.34 10.54 19.56
C THR A 409 -14.04 9.27 19.10
N MET A 410 -15.37 9.19 19.27
CA MET A 410 -16.16 8.04 18.79
C MET A 410 -16.14 7.92 17.26
N LEU A 411 -16.21 9.03 16.52
CA LEU A 411 -16.08 9.02 15.06
C LEU A 411 -14.71 8.50 14.60
N THR A 412 -13.65 8.90 15.30
CA THR A 412 -12.30 8.37 15.03
C THR A 412 -12.24 6.87 15.25
N ARG A 413 -12.84 6.37 16.33
CA ARG A 413 -12.90 4.93 16.61
C ARG A 413 -13.77 4.20 15.60
N LEU A 414 -14.94 4.73 15.24
CA LEU A 414 -15.83 4.15 14.21
C LEU A 414 -15.10 3.99 12.85
N ASN A 415 -14.40 5.04 12.41
CA ASN A 415 -13.64 4.99 11.17
C ASN A 415 -12.52 3.93 11.24
N ALA A 416 -11.85 3.79 12.37
CA ALA A 416 -10.83 2.77 12.57
C ALA A 416 -11.42 1.35 12.54
N VAL A 417 -12.53 1.13 13.24
CA VAL A 417 -13.26 -0.16 13.26
C VAL A 417 -13.78 -0.51 11.87
N SER A 418 -14.40 0.45 11.17
CA SER A 418 -14.90 0.24 9.81
C SER A 418 -13.78 -0.10 8.83
N THR A 419 -12.63 0.58 8.91
CA THR A 419 -11.44 0.24 8.11
C THR A 419 -10.95 -1.16 8.44
N TYR A 420 -10.92 -1.52 9.71
CA TYR A 420 -10.49 -2.84 10.17
C TYR A 420 -11.37 -3.95 9.60
N LEU A 421 -12.68 -3.84 9.74
CA LEU A 421 -13.63 -4.82 9.22
C LEU A 421 -13.59 -4.90 7.69
N ASN A 422 -13.69 -3.76 7.01
CA ASN A 422 -13.84 -3.72 5.56
C ASN A 422 -12.54 -4.00 4.79
N SER A 423 -11.37 -3.68 5.35
CA SER A 423 -10.09 -3.83 4.66
C SER A 423 -9.30 -5.03 5.16
N PHE A 424 -9.19 -5.22 6.47
CA PHE A 424 -8.35 -6.29 7.02
C PHE A 424 -9.12 -7.61 7.12
N VAL A 425 -10.22 -7.66 7.87
CA VAL A 425 -11.01 -8.88 8.05
C VAL A 425 -11.59 -9.36 6.73
N ALA A 426 -12.34 -8.51 6.04
CA ALA A 426 -12.93 -8.85 4.75
C ALA A 426 -11.88 -9.16 3.67
N GLY A 427 -10.70 -8.52 3.74
CA GLY A 427 -9.57 -8.81 2.86
C GLY A 427 -9.01 -10.22 3.05
N ILE A 428 -8.82 -10.64 4.30
CA ILE A 428 -8.37 -11.99 4.65
C ILE A 428 -9.42 -13.02 4.22
N LYS A 429 -10.69 -12.85 4.63
CA LYS A 429 -11.78 -13.77 4.27
C LYS A 429 -11.92 -13.99 2.76
N ARG A 430 -11.67 -12.97 1.97
CA ARG A 430 -11.72 -13.06 0.51
C ARG A 430 -10.54 -13.84 -0.07
N GLY A 431 -9.34 -13.69 0.54
CA GLY A 431 -8.09 -14.25 0.02
C GLY A 431 -7.78 -15.66 0.50
N VAL A 432 -8.39 -16.11 1.61
CA VAL A 432 -8.18 -17.46 2.15
C VAL A 432 -8.76 -18.50 1.18
N ARG A 433 -7.98 -19.54 0.92
CA ARG A 433 -8.36 -20.70 0.11
C ARG A 433 -9.12 -21.74 0.95
N GLU A 434 -9.72 -22.74 0.30
CA GLU A 434 -10.46 -23.81 0.96
C GLU A 434 -9.63 -24.64 1.95
N ASN A 435 -8.33 -24.74 1.71
CA ASN A 435 -7.36 -25.38 2.61
C ASN A 435 -6.95 -24.51 3.80
N GLY A 436 -7.56 -23.34 4.00
CA GLY A 436 -7.25 -22.40 5.08
C GLY A 436 -5.98 -21.57 4.86
N LEU A 437 -5.31 -21.69 3.72
CA LEU A 437 -4.11 -20.90 3.43
C LEU A 437 -4.46 -19.56 2.78
N LEU A 438 -3.79 -18.52 3.23
CA LEU A 438 -3.79 -17.18 2.65
C LEU A 438 -2.46 -16.94 1.93
N HIS A 439 -2.52 -16.76 0.62
CA HIS A 439 -1.34 -16.49 -0.20
C HIS A 439 -1.11 -14.99 -0.33
N ALA A 440 0.09 -14.56 0.02
CA ALA A 440 0.53 -13.16 -0.13
C ALA A 440 0.70 -12.81 -1.63
N ASN A 441 0.77 -11.51 -1.90
CA ASN A 441 1.27 -10.98 -3.18
C ASN A 441 2.18 -9.79 -2.85
N PHE A 442 3.49 -9.94 -3.07
CA PHE A 442 4.49 -8.91 -2.84
C PHE A 442 4.94 -8.29 -4.16
N ASN A 443 5.09 -6.97 -4.16
CA ASN A 443 5.51 -6.21 -5.33
C ASN A 443 6.86 -5.53 -5.07
N GLN A 444 7.85 -5.81 -5.91
CA GLN A 444 9.20 -5.25 -5.84
C GLN A 444 9.33 -3.89 -6.55
N CYS A 445 8.43 -3.58 -7.47
CA CYS A 445 8.57 -2.49 -8.43
C CYS A 445 7.60 -1.31 -8.21
N ILE A 446 7.02 -1.16 -7.00
CA ILE A 446 6.06 -0.08 -6.69
C ILE A 446 6.71 1.03 -5.85
N ALA A 447 7.38 0.67 -4.76
CA ALA A 447 7.96 1.66 -3.87
C ALA A 447 9.27 2.23 -4.42
N ALA A 448 9.32 3.54 -4.64
CA ALA A 448 10.50 4.22 -5.20
C ALA A 448 11.80 3.99 -4.39
N THR A 449 11.69 3.69 -3.11
CA THR A 449 12.82 3.37 -2.23
C THR A 449 13.38 1.95 -2.45
N GLY A 450 12.65 1.05 -3.15
CA GLY A 450 13.01 -0.35 -3.28
C GLY A 450 12.46 -1.25 -2.17
N ARG A 451 11.67 -0.70 -1.21
CA ARG A 451 10.91 -1.51 -0.26
C ARG A 451 9.85 -2.34 -0.99
N LEU A 452 9.54 -3.50 -0.46
CA LEU A 452 8.40 -4.28 -0.91
C LEU A 452 7.09 -3.58 -0.57
N SER A 453 6.09 -3.79 -1.38
CA SER A 453 4.69 -3.54 -1.03
C SER A 453 3.90 -4.84 -1.14
N SER A 454 2.82 -4.98 -0.38
CA SER A 454 2.00 -6.19 -0.39
C SER A 454 0.56 -5.87 -0.74
N GLY A 455 -0.09 -6.78 -1.45
CA GLY A 455 -1.49 -6.71 -1.86
C GLY A 455 -1.68 -6.65 -3.36
N GLY A 456 -2.91 -6.83 -3.79
CA GLY A 456 -3.35 -6.88 -5.19
C GLY A 456 -4.13 -8.14 -5.50
N GLY A 457 -5.00 -8.11 -6.50
CA GLY A 457 -5.90 -9.22 -6.80
C GLY A 457 -6.77 -9.59 -5.59
N MET A 458 -6.70 -10.84 -5.18
CA MET A 458 -7.40 -11.36 -4.00
C MET A 458 -6.61 -11.21 -2.69
N SER A 459 -5.29 -10.96 -2.76
CA SER A 459 -4.43 -10.86 -1.58
C SER A 459 -4.62 -9.52 -0.84
N PRO A 460 -4.84 -9.52 0.50
CA PRO A 460 -4.81 -8.30 1.30
C PRO A 460 -3.38 -7.80 1.49
N ASN A 461 -3.24 -6.56 1.99
CA ASN A 461 -1.93 -6.05 2.38
C ASN A 461 -1.47 -6.69 3.69
N LEU A 462 -0.60 -7.69 3.62
CA LEU A 462 -0.10 -8.42 4.79
C LEU A 462 1.01 -7.68 5.55
N GLN A 463 1.69 -6.71 4.95
CA GLN A 463 2.70 -5.90 5.64
C GLN A 463 2.12 -4.87 6.62
N ASN A 464 0.82 -4.56 6.51
CA ASN A 464 0.17 -3.54 7.33
C ASN A 464 -0.86 -4.09 8.30
N GLN A 465 -0.81 -5.38 8.64
CA GLN A 465 -1.73 -5.97 9.61
C GLN A 465 -1.53 -5.36 11.01
N PRO A 466 -2.59 -4.83 11.65
CA PRO A 466 -2.46 -4.11 12.91
C PRO A 466 -2.00 -5.03 14.05
N LYS A 467 -1.10 -4.52 14.90
CA LYS A 467 -0.61 -5.22 16.10
C LYS A 467 -1.31 -4.79 17.38
N ARG A 468 -1.85 -3.55 17.44
CA ARG A 468 -2.46 -2.97 18.67
C ARG A 468 -3.90 -2.55 18.45
N GLY A 469 -4.77 -2.91 19.40
CA GLY A 469 -6.18 -2.50 19.41
C GLY A 469 -7.07 -3.18 18.37
N PHE A 470 -6.50 -4.09 17.55
CA PHE A 470 -7.19 -4.85 16.50
C PHE A 470 -6.50 -6.22 16.36
N PRO A 471 -7.05 -7.29 16.97
CA PRO A 471 -6.33 -8.56 17.16
C PRO A 471 -6.37 -9.50 15.95
N VAL A 472 -6.46 -9.00 14.71
CA VAL A 472 -6.52 -9.85 13.50
C VAL A 472 -5.34 -10.81 13.36
N ARG A 473 -4.18 -10.43 13.89
CA ARG A 473 -2.98 -11.29 13.90
C ARG A 473 -3.16 -12.58 14.70
N LYS A 474 -4.17 -12.68 15.59
CA LYS A 474 -4.51 -13.93 16.30
C LYS A 474 -4.96 -15.05 15.34
N ALA A 475 -5.56 -14.69 14.22
CA ALA A 475 -5.99 -15.66 13.23
C ALA A 475 -4.84 -16.27 12.39
N PHE A 476 -3.62 -15.71 12.46
CA PHE A 476 -2.46 -16.24 11.75
C PHE A 476 -1.73 -17.25 12.65
N ILE A 477 -1.81 -18.53 12.31
CA ILE A 477 -1.33 -19.66 13.10
C ILE A 477 -0.35 -20.53 12.31
N SER A 478 0.28 -21.49 12.98
CA SER A 478 1.03 -22.55 12.31
C SER A 478 0.08 -23.56 11.65
N ARG A 479 0.46 -24.06 10.46
CA ARG A 479 -0.21 -25.19 9.79
C ARG A 479 0.13 -26.53 10.41
N PHE A 480 1.20 -26.58 11.18
CA PHE A 480 1.69 -27.80 11.81
C PHE A 480 1.07 -27.96 13.21
N GLU A 481 0.57 -29.13 13.53
CA GLU A 481 0.14 -29.44 14.89
C GLU A 481 1.33 -29.34 15.85
N GLY A 482 1.20 -28.54 16.90
CA GLY A 482 2.30 -28.22 17.81
C GLY A 482 3.36 -27.28 17.24
N GLY A 483 3.18 -26.76 16.03
CA GLY A 483 4.08 -25.81 15.38
C GLY A 483 4.02 -24.42 16.00
N THR A 484 4.95 -23.56 15.60
CA THR A 484 5.11 -22.21 16.12
C THR A 484 5.11 -21.20 14.99
N PHE A 485 4.32 -20.10 15.13
CA PHE A 485 4.48 -18.91 14.29
C PHE A 485 5.65 -18.09 14.86
N LEU A 486 6.72 -17.94 14.08
CA LEU A 486 7.95 -17.26 14.50
C LEU A 486 8.20 -16.03 13.65
N GLU A 487 8.61 -14.92 14.29
CA GLU A 487 9.02 -13.67 13.64
C GLU A 487 10.42 -13.29 14.13
N ALA A 488 11.34 -13.06 13.19
CA ALA A 488 12.66 -12.48 13.46
C ALA A 488 12.71 -11.08 12.87
N ASP A 489 12.93 -10.07 13.70
CA ASP A 489 12.85 -8.64 13.37
C ASP A 489 14.18 -7.93 13.65
N TYR A 490 14.59 -7.00 12.77
CA TYR A 490 15.80 -6.22 12.99
C TYR A 490 15.62 -5.18 14.10
N SER A 491 16.54 -5.14 15.05
CA SER A 491 16.55 -4.14 16.11
C SER A 491 17.06 -2.80 15.60
N GLY A 492 16.16 -1.82 15.42
CA GLY A 492 16.51 -0.44 15.08
C GLY A 492 17.25 -0.28 13.74
N LEU A 493 16.89 -1.04 12.72
CA LEU A 493 17.56 -1.11 11.41
C LEU A 493 17.81 0.27 10.79
N GLU A 494 16.81 1.16 10.77
CA GLU A 494 16.93 2.47 10.11
C GLU A 494 17.98 3.37 10.76
N PHE A 495 18.13 3.31 12.10
CA PHE A 495 19.19 4.03 12.80
C PHE A 495 20.57 3.44 12.48
N ARG A 496 20.69 2.10 12.53
CA ARG A 496 21.94 1.38 12.20
C ARG A 496 22.38 1.70 10.76
N VAL A 497 21.44 1.67 9.82
CA VAL A 497 21.70 2.04 8.42
C VAL A 497 22.12 3.51 8.27
N CYS A 498 21.48 4.43 8.99
CA CYS A 498 21.88 5.84 8.94
C CYS A 498 23.30 6.06 9.49
N VAL A 499 23.64 5.39 10.61
CA VAL A 499 25.01 5.40 11.18
C VAL A 499 26.00 4.75 10.22
N GLU A 500 25.63 3.65 9.58
CA GLU A 500 26.45 2.96 8.59
C GLU A 500 26.78 3.87 7.40
N LEU A 501 25.77 4.51 6.81
CA LEU A 501 25.96 5.38 5.63
C LEU A 501 26.67 6.70 5.95
N SER A 502 26.45 7.24 7.14
CA SER A 502 27.08 8.48 7.59
C SER A 502 28.48 8.29 8.15
N ARG A 503 28.80 7.07 8.60
CA ARG A 503 30.00 6.73 9.38
C ARG A 503 30.09 7.57 10.67
N ASP A 504 28.94 7.84 11.32
CA ASP A 504 28.90 8.62 12.53
C ASP A 504 29.53 7.87 13.71
N SER A 505 30.58 8.42 14.28
CA SER A 505 31.37 7.77 15.34
C SER A 505 30.57 7.68 16.67
N GLN A 506 29.79 8.73 16.98
CA GLN A 506 28.96 8.72 18.19
C GLN A 506 27.81 7.69 18.05
N GLY A 507 27.16 7.65 16.88
CA GLY A 507 26.13 6.67 16.58
C GLY A 507 26.66 5.24 16.67
N LEU A 508 27.84 4.96 16.12
CA LEU A 508 28.50 3.66 16.23
C LEU A 508 28.81 3.31 17.70
N SER A 509 29.36 4.26 18.47
CA SER A 509 29.60 4.06 19.90
C SER A 509 28.33 3.77 20.68
N ASP A 510 27.23 4.44 20.37
CA ASP A 510 25.95 4.24 21.06
C ASP A 510 25.34 2.87 20.73
N ILE A 511 25.46 2.40 19.47
CA ILE A 511 25.06 1.06 19.05
C ILE A 511 25.88 -0.01 19.77
N LEU A 512 27.22 0.11 19.76
CA LEU A 512 28.11 -0.87 20.40
C LEU A 512 27.95 -0.94 21.92
N LYS A 513 27.49 0.13 22.56
CA LYS A 513 27.15 0.18 23.99
C LYS A 513 25.72 -0.26 24.30
N GLY A 514 24.95 -0.70 23.31
CA GLY A 514 23.55 -1.13 23.48
C GLY A 514 22.63 -0.02 23.97
N LYS A 515 22.90 1.25 23.67
CA LYS A 515 22.04 2.36 24.10
C LYS A 515 20.69 2.36 23.39
N ASP A 516 19.62 2.47 24.17
CA ASP A 516 18.27 2.64 23.65
C ASP A 516 18.04 4.05 23.10
N ILE A 517 18.11 4.20 21.78
CA ILE A 517 17.97 5.49 21.09
C ILE A 517 16.61 6.18 21.37
N HIS A 518 15.54 5.42 21.58
CA HIS A 518 14.22 5.98 21.91
C HIS A 518 14.19 6.52 23.34
N ARG A 519 14.87 5.85 24.25
CA ARG A 519 15.05 6.32 25.63
C ARG A 519 15.92 7.58 25.67
N GLN A 520 16.98 7.64 24.86
CA GLN A 520 17.80 8.82 24.68
C GLN A 520 16.97 10.01 24.14
N THR A 521 16.18 9.76 23.10
CA THR A 521 15.27 10.78 22.55
C THR A 521 14.29 11.31 23.63
N ALA A 522 13.68 10.40 24.40
CA ALA A 522 12.78 10.78 25.48
C ALA A 522 13.48 11.58 26.60
N SER A 523 14.70 11.21 26.94
CA SER A 523 15.58 11.92 27.88
C SER A 523 15.81 13.37 27.45
N ILE A 524 16.20 13.56 26.19
CA ILE A 524 16.44 14.90 25.63
C ILE A 524 15.15 15.73 25.59
N ILE A 525 14.06 15.18 25.09
CA ILE A 525 12.75 15.87 25.00
C ILE A 525 12.22 16.22 26.42
N GLY A 526 12.35 15.28 27.37
CA GLY A 526 11.91 15.42 28.74
C GLY A 526 12.87 16.19 29.67
N ARG A 527 14.08 16.50 29.19
CA ARG A 527 15.16 17.15 29.95
C ARG A 527 15.47 16.43 31.26
N LYS A 528 15.59 15.11 31.21
CA LYS A 528 15.86 14.26 32.37
C LYS A 528 16.82 13.10 32.02
N PRO A 529 17.48 12.50 33.01
CA PRO A 529 18.37 11.35 32.79
C PRO A 529 17.65 10.19 32.10
N PRO A 530 18.33 9.40 31.25
CA PRO A 530 17.74 8.23 30.57
C PRO A 530 17.12 7.21 31.52
N GLU A 531 17.65 7.07 32.72
CA GLU A 531 17.22 6.14 33.76
C GLU A 531 15.81 6.48 34.31
N GLU A 532 15.47 7.78 34.29
CA GLU A 532 14.19 8.30 34.77
C GLU A 532 13.09 8.29 33.69
N VAL A 533 13.43 7.87 32.45
CA VAL A 533 12.47 7.82 31.34
C VAL A 533 11.50 6.63 31.53
N THR A 534 10.21 6.94 31.59
CA THR A 534 9.15 5.93 31.70
C THR A 534 8.94 5.17 30.38
N LYS A 535 8.26 4.02 30.43
CA LYS A 535 7.90 3.25 29.23
C LYS A 535 6.98 4.06 28.30
N GLU A 536 6.06 4.85 28.84
CA GLU A 536 5.14 5.71 28.10
C GLU A 536 5.86 6.83 27.36
N GLU A 537 6.82 7.48 28.03
CA GLU A 537 7.63 8.56 27.43
C GLU A 537 8.53 8.00 26.33
N ARG A 538 9.19 6.86 26.57
CA ARG A 538 9.94 6.15 25.54
C ARG A 538 9.07 5.83 24.33
N GLN A 539 7.83 5.38 24.55
CA GLN A 539 6.90 5.06 23.47
C GLN A 539 6.44 6.30 22.69
N LYS A 540 6.22 7.43 23.39
CA LYS A 540 5.90 8.73 22.75
C LYS A 540 7.08 9.26 21.94
N ALA A 541 8.30 9.11 22.43
CA ALA A 541 9.52 9.56 21.77
C ALA A 541 9.80 8.84 20.44
N LYS A 542 9.32 7.59 20.26
CA LYS A 542 9.44 6.87 18.99
C LYS A 542 8.97 7.67 17.77
N ALA A 543 7.94 8.49 17.94
CA ALA A 543 7.40 9.33 16.87
C ALA A 543 8.40 10.41 16.39
N TYR A 544 9.35 10.79 17.24
CA TYR A 544 10.32 11.86 16.95
C TYR A 544 11.73 11.34 16.66
N THR A 545 12.09 10.16 17.20
CA THR A 545 13.46 9.60 17.11
C THR A 545 13.98 9.54 15.68
N PHE A 546 13.17 9.06 14.75
CA PHE A 546 13.58 8.85 13.36
C PHE A 546 13.38 10.08 12.45
N LEU A 547 12.63 11.10 12.90
CA LEU A 547 12.39 12.26 12.05
C LEU A 547 13.66 13.01 11.61
N PRO A 548 14.66 13.25 12.48
CA PRO A 548 15.91 13.88 12.06
C PRO A 548 16.70 13.02 11.06
N LEU A 549 16.66 11.68 11.19
CA LEU A 549 17.32 10.75 10.26
C LEU A 549 16.85 10.95 8.81
N PHE A 550 15.58 11.32 8.65
CA PHE A 550 14.93 11.57 7.37
C PHE A 550 14.89 13.05 6.98
N GLY A 551 15.70 13.88 7.63
CA GLY A 551 15.75 15.31 7.34
C GLY A 551 14.55 16.11 7.84
N GLY A 552 13.82 15.61 8.83
CA GLY A 552 12.79 16.38 9.54
C GLY A 552 13.44 17.57 10.25
N THR A 553 12.70 18.68 10.36
CA THR A 553 13.19 19.93 10.97
C THR A 553 12.43 20.31 12.23
N GLY A 554 11.42 19.52 12.62
CA GLY A 554 10.51 19.89 13.71
C GLY A 554 9.65 21.12 13.42
N ALA A 555 9.58 21.58 12.16
CA ALA A 555 8.77 22.75 11.78
C ALA A 555 7.29 22.51 12.11
N GLY A 556 6.70 23.41 12.89
CA GLY A 556 5.31 23.27 13.38
C GLY A 556 5.15 22.52 14.69
N GLU A 557 6.22 21.93 15.23
CA GLU A 557 6.24 21.29 16.54
C GLU A 557 6.48 22.28 17.68
N ALA A 558 6.23 21.85 18.93
CA ALA A 558 6.52 22.64 20.12
C ALA A 558 8.02 22.94 20.27
N GLU A 559 8.38 23.99 20.98
CA GLU A 559 9.75 24.48 21.09
C GLU A 559 10.72 23.41 21.61
N HIS A 560 10.34 22.63 22.63
CA HIS A 560 11.17 21.57 23.19
C HIS A 560 11.41 20.42 22.19
N ILE A 561 10.48 20.15 21.28
CA ILE A 561 10.65 19.19 20.20
C ILE A 561 11.61 19.76 19.15
N ARG A 562 11.49 21.04 18.78
CA ARG A 562 12.44 21.68 17.85
C ARG A 562 13.85 21.71 18.40
N ALA A 563 14.01 21.97 19.72
CA ALA A 563 15.30 21.92 20.40
C ALA A 563 15.93 20.52 20.30
N TYR A 564 15.16 19.45 20.42
CA TYR A 564 15.63 18.08 20.19
C TYR A 564 16.28 17.90 18.81
N PHE A 565 15.68 18.45 17.75
CA PHE A 565 16.26 18.31 16.41
C PHE A 565 17.63 18.98 16.27
N SER A 566 17.83 20.12 16.92
CA SER A 566 19.15 20.79 16.95
C SER A 566 20.15 19.97 17.74
N GLN A 567 19.80 19.51 18.92
CA GLN A 567 20.66 18.68 19.77
C GLN A 567 21.00 17.33 19.13
N PHE A 568 20.09 16.75 18.36
CA PHE A 568 20.35 15.52 17.62
C PHE A 568 21.55 15.69 16.67
N TYR A 569 21.59 16.77 15.91
CA TYR A 569 22.71 17.04 14.99
C TYR A 569 23.99 17.51 15.68
N GLU A 570 23.89 18.09 16.88
CA GLU A 570 25.05 18.39 17.71
C GLU A 570 25.73 17.12 18.24
N VAL A 571 24.92 16.10 18.59
CA VAL A 571 25.38 14.79 19.05
C VAL A 571 25.90 13.96 17.87
N TYR A 572 25.12 13.85 16.79
CA TYR A 572 25.44 13.01 15.62
C TYR A 572 25.93 13.87 14.44
N GLN A 573 27.14 14.45 14.60
CA GLN A 573 27.72 15.36 13.61
C GLN A 573 28.05 14.68 12.28
N GLY A 574 28.39 13.40 12.30
CA GLY A 574 28.61 12.59 11.11
C GLY A 574 27.35 12.48 10.24
N ILE A 575 26.18 12.29 10.87
CA ILE A 575 24.88 12.27 10.19
C ILE A 575 24.59 13.64 9.57
N TYR A 576 24.80 14.74 10.32
CA TYR A 576 24.63 16.09 9.78
C TYR A 576 25.49 16.32 8.54
N SER A 577 26.78 16.02 8.64
CA SER A 577 27.74 16.20 7.56
C SER A 577 27.38 15.34 6.33
N TRP A 578 26.92 14.11 6.56
CA TRP A 578 26.47 13.22 5.50
C TRP A 578 25.21 13.78 4.80
N HIS A 579 24.23 14.30 5.56
CA HIS A 579 23.04 14.95 4.99
C HIS A 579 23.41 16.13 4.08
N GLN A 580 24.38 16.96 4.48
CA GLN A 580 24.86 18.05 3.62
C GLN A 580 25.51 17.52 2.34
N ARG A 581 26.36 16.48 2.43
CA ARG A 581 26.97 15.84 1.25
C ARG A 581 25.93 15.27 0.29
N LEU A 582 24.86 14.63 0.80
CA LEU A 582 23.77 14.10 -0.03
C LEU A 582 23.04 15.21 -0.79
N MET A 583 22.69 16.30 -0.11
CA MET A 583 22.01 17.44 -0.72
C MET A 583 22.88 18.15 -1.76
N ASP A 584 24.17 18.32 -1.49
CA ASP A 584 25.12 18.93 -2.42
C ASP A 584 25.40 18.00 -3.62
N GLY A 585 25.46 16.68 -3.41
CA GLY A 585 25.57 15.70 -4.49
C GLY A 585 24.35 15.73 -5.41
N ALA A 586 23.15 15.71 -4.83
CA ALA A 586 21.90 15.80 -5.59
C ALA A 586 21.77 17.15 -6.34
N LEU A 587 22.27 18.26 -5.75
CA LEU A 587 22.28 19.56 -6.40
C LEU A 587 23.20 19.61 -7.62
N ARG A 588 24.36 18.93 -7.57
CA ARG A 588 25.34 18.89 -8.67
C ARG A 588 24.94 17.94 -9.79
N ASN A 589 24.56 16.71 -9.44
CA ASN A 589 24.44 15.61 -10.39
C ASN A 589 23.01 15.12 -10.55
N GLY A 590 22.08 15.56 -9.70
CA GLY A 590 20.71 15.04 -9.65
C GLY A 590 20.61 13.59 -9.15
N ILE A 591 21.71 12.94 -8.78
CA ILE A 591 21.76 11.51 -8.41
C ILE A 591 22.31 11.36 -7.00
N VAL A 592 21.69 10.42 -6.26
CA VAL A 592 22.21 9.86 -5.01
C VAL A 592 22.29 8.35 -5.18
N GLU A 593 23.38 7.75 -4.76
CA GLU A 593 23.65 6.32 -4.85
C GLU A 593 23.91 5.73 -3.47
N THR A 594 23.45 4.50 -3.23
CA THR A 594 23.72 3.70 -2.03
C THR A 594 24.88 2.74 -2.26
N PRO A 595 25.51 2.17 -1.21
CA PRO A 595 26.56 1.17 -1.36
C PRO A 595 26.16 -0.08 -2.16
N SER A 596 24.86 -0.43 -2.19
CA SER A 596 24.34 -1.53 -3.02
C SER A 596 24.38 -1.23 -4.51
N GLY A 597 24.64 0.04 -4.91
CA GLY A 597 24.57 0.52 -6.28
C GLY A 597 23.20 1.06 -6.69
N ARG A 598 22.23 1.12 -5.76
CA ARG A 598 20.90 1.68 -6.03
C ARG A 598 20.97 3.19 -6.20
N GLN A 599 20.40 3.71 -7.28
CA GLN A 599 20.41 5.12 -7.63
C GLN A 599 19.01 5.75 -7.55
N TYR A 600 19.00 7.01 -7.09
CA TYR A 600 17.82 7.87 -7.04
C TYR A 600 18.11 9.15 -7.82
N TYR A 601 17.19 9.53 -8.71
CA TYR A 601 17.39 10.65 -9.61
C TYR A 601 16.31 11.73 -9.44
N TRP A 602 16.75 12.95 -9.26
CA TRP A 602 15.92 14.16 -9.23
C TRP A 602 16.41 15.16 -10.30
N PRO A 603 15.67 15.33 -11.41
CA PRO A 603 16.15 16.13 -12.56
C PRO A 603 16.29 17.63 -12.29
N SER A 604 15.65 18.15 -11.24
CA SER A 604 15.57 19.60 -11.00
C SER A 604 15.67 19.91 -9.51
N VAL A 605 16.87 19.70 -8.94
CA VAL A 605 17.14 20.08 -7.55
C VAL A 605 17.63 21.52 -7.52
N VAL A 606 17.01 22.35 -6.67
CA VAL A 606 17.40 23.75 -6.46
C VAL A 606 17.59 24.04 -4.99
N ARG A 607 18.48 24.98 -4.66
CA ARG A 607 18.69 25.43 -3.28
C ARG A 607 17.54 26.35 -2.86
N VAL A 608 16.84 25.97 -1.78
CA VAL A 608 15.70 26.72 -1.23
C VAL A 608 16.06 27.51 0.03
N LYS A 609 17.12 27.10 0.78
CA LYS A 609 17.73 27.81 1.90
C LYS A 609 19.21 27.51 1.91
N LYS A 610 19.99 28.26 2.74
CA LYS A 610 21.45 28.10 2.86
C LYS A 610 21.87 26.64 3.07
N ASP A 611 21.09 25.90 3.87
CA ASP A 611 21.35 24.53 4.33
C ASP A 611 20.35 23.50 3.78
N ARG A 612 19.50 23.87 2.80
CA ARG A 612 18.45 22.97 2.33
C ARG A 612 18.13 23.14 0.84
N VAL A 613 17.87 22.02 0.17
CA VAL A 613 17.49 21.95 -1.24
C VAL A 613 15.99 21.53 -1.39
N SER A 614 15.45 21.71 -2.60
CA SER A 614 14.16 21.11 -2.95
C SER A 614 14.24 19.59 -2.80
N ASN A 615 13.11 18.93 -2.49
CA ASN A 615 13.03 17.49 -2.25
C ASN A 615 13.96 16.95 -1.13
N ALA A 616 14.53 17.81 -0.27
CA ALA A 616 15.49 17.42 0.77
C ALA A 616 15.01 16.20 1.59
N THR A 617 13.74 16.13 1.98
CA THR A 617 13.21 14.98 2.73
C THR A 617 13.32 13.67 1.96
N GLN A 618 13.11 13.66 0.65
CA GLN A 618 13.27 12.45 -0.17
C GLN A 618 14.77 12.14 -0.36
N ILE A 619 15.59 13.14 -0.64
CA ILE A 619 17.03 12.99 -0.85
C ILE A 619 17.70 12.37 0.38
N LEU A 620 17.26 12.72 1.59
CA LEU A 620 17.82 12.22 2.85
C LEU A 620 17.20 10.87 3.27
N ASN A 621 15.90 10.64 2.97
CA ASN A 621 15.19 9.45 3.39
C ASN A 621 15.42 8.25 2.45
N TYR A 622 15.41 8.45 1.12
CA TYR A 622 15.46 7.34 0.16
C TYR A 622 16.71 6.47 0.31
N PRO A 623 17.94 7.01 0.52
CA PRO A 623 19.13 6.18 0.74
C PRO A 623 19.02 5.31 1.99
N VAL A 624 18.48 5.85 3.10
CA VAL A 624 18.30 5.09 4.35
C VAL A 624 17.30 3.95 4.16
N GLN A 625 16.11 4.27 3.66
CA GLN A 625 15.07 3.26 3.44
C GLN A 625 15.45 2.23 2.39
N GLY A 626 16.12 2.66 1.32
CA GLY A 626 16.52 1.78 0.24
C GLY A 626 17.66 0.85 0.62
N PHE A 627 18.67 1.36 1.31
CA PHE A 627 19.76 0.49 1.79
C PHE A 627 19.29 -0.48 2.88
N ALA A 628 18.36 -0.04 3.77
CA ALA A 628 17.69 -0.93 4.69
C ALA A 628 16.91 -2.04 3.96
N ALA A 629 16.17 -1.70 2.90
CA ALA A 629 15.48 -2.69 2.08
C ALA A 629 16.45 -3.67 1.39
N ASP A 630 17.59 -3.18 0.90
CA ASP A 630 18.60 -4.03 0.28
C ASP A 630 19.23 -5.00 1.30
N ILE A 631 19.47 -4.57 2.55
CA ILE A 631 19.90 -5.43 3.66
C ILE A 631 18.87 -6.52 3.96
N VAL A 632 17.59 -6.15 4.08
CA VAL A 632 16.49 -7.13 4.32
C VAL A 632 16.39 -8.13 3.17
N GLN A 633 16.51 -7.69 1.92
CA GLN A 633 16.51 -8.59 0.77
C GLN A 633 17.66 -9.60 0.83
N LEU A 634 18.88 -9.16 1.18
CA LEU A 634 20.00 -10.08 1.37
C LEU A 634 19.73 -11.09 2.49
N ALA A 635 19.14 -10.66 3.60
CA ALA A 635 18.75 -11.55 4.69
C ALA A 635 17.72 -12.61 4.22
N CYS A 636 16.71 -12.20 3.45
CA CYS A 636 15.71 -13.10 2.87
C CYS A 636 16.35 -14.13 1.92
N ILE A 637 17.25 -13.69 1.02
CA ILE A 637 17.97 -14.56 0.10
C ILE A 637 18.82 -15.57 0.88
N ARG A 638 19.51 -15.13 1.92
CA ARG A 638 20.33 -15.97 2.79
C ARG A 638 19.48 -16.98 3.59
N ALA A 639 18.35 -16.53 4.13
CA ALA A 639 17.40 -17.39 4.83
C ALA A 639 16.89 -18.51 3.92
N ARG A 640 16.43 -18.16 2.68
CA ARG A 640 16.01 -19.15 1.68
C ARG A 640 17.11 -20.18 1.39
N ARG A 641 18.33 -19.73 1.15
CA ARG A 641 19.49 -20.60 0.89
C ARG A 641 19.74 -21.54 2.06
N LYS A 642 19.70 -21.04 3.30
CA LYS A 642 19.97 -21.83 4.51
C LYS A 642 18.87 -22.86 4.78
N PHE A 643 17.60 -22.51 4.57
CA PHE A 643 16.48 -23.43 4.72
C PHE A 643 16.56 -24.60 3.73
N ARG A 644 16.98 -24.33 2.48
CA ARG A 644 17.21 -25.37 1.46
C ARG A 644 18.40 -26.25 1.79
N GLU A 645 19.52 -25.64 2.21
CA GLU A 645 20.74 -26.34 2.64
C GLU A 645 20.46 -27.34 3.76
N LEU A 646 19.65 -26.93 4.74
CA LEU A 646 19.28 -27.75 5.89
C LEU A 646 18.06 -28.65 5.62
N SER A 647 17.45 -28.57 4.44
CA SER A 647 16.25 -29.34 4.04
C SER A 647 15.12 -29.23 5.07
N LEU A 648 14.87 -28.02 5.60
CA LEU A 648 13.89 -27.79 6.66
C LEU A 648 12.45 -28.04 6.17
N LYS A 649 11.63 -28.66 7.03
CA LYS A 649 10.18 -28.80 6.85
C LYS A 649 9.45 -27.50 7.13
N SER A 650 9.98 -26.68 8.01
CA SER A 650 9.52 -25.33 8.34
C SER A 650 9.42 -24.48 7.08
N LYS A 651 8.44 -23.57 7.03
CA LYS A 651 8.15 -22.76 5.84
C LYS A 651 8.38 -21.27 6.09
N LEU A 652 9.18 -20.65 5.25
CA LEU A 652 9.20 -19.19 5.10
C LEU A 652 7.82 -18.77 4.58
N ILE A 653 7.13 -17.82 5.23
CA ILE A 653 5.73 -17.50 4.92
C ILE A 653 5.47 -16.02 4.65
N LEU A 654 6.16 -15.10 5.31
CA LEU A 654 5.98 -13.67 5.14
C LEU A 654 7.29 -12.91 5.37
N THR A 655 7.35 -11.69 4.83
CA THR A 655 8.30 -10.65 5.25
C THR A 655 7.53 -9.36 5.50
N VAL A 656 7.76 -8.73 6.67
CA VAL A 656 6.99 -7.56 7.10
C VAL A 656 7.94 -6.44 7.50
N HIS A 657 8.11 -5.45 6.62
CA HIS A 657 9.06 -4.36 6.74
C HIS A 657 10.52 -4.85 6.85
N ASP A 658 11.00 -5.08 8.04
CA ASP A 658 12.36 -5.53 8.40
C ASP A 658 12.38 -6.89 9.12
N SER A 659 11.27 -7.62 9.10
CA SER A 659 11.17 -8.96 9.69
C SER A 659 10.99 -10.07 8.65
N ILE A 660 11.34 -11.30 9.05
CA ILE A 660 11.07 -12.56 8.35
C ILE A 660 10.19 -13.42 9.25
N CYS A 661 9.05 -13.89 8.72
CA CYS A 661 8.14 -14.78 9.43
C CYS A 661 8.25 -16.22 8.91
N VAL A 662 8.21 -17.15 9.84
CA VAL A 662 8.35 -18.59 9.59
C VAL A 662 7.23 -19.35 10.28
N ASP A 663 6.67 -20.30 9.56
CA ASP A 663 5.81 -21.35 10.09
C ASP A 663 6.71 -22.55 10.46
N VAL A 664 6.96 -22.71 11.75
CA VAL A 664 7.99 -23.61 12.27
C VAL A 664 7.42 -24.99 12.56
N TYR A 665 8.05 -26.02 12.00
CA TYR A 665 7.77 -27.41 12.33
C TYR A 665 8.24 -27.71 13.77
N PRO A 666 7.49 -28.48 14.60
CA PRO A 666 7.74 -28.62 16.03
C PRO A 666 9.20 -28.91 16.45
N ASP A 667 9.85 -29.83 15.74
CA ASP A 667 11.21 -30.28 16.08
C ASP A 667 12.34 -29.41 15.52
N GLU A 668 11.98 -28.32 14.77
CA GLU A 668 12.97 -27.48 14.06
C GLU A 668 13.16 -26.10 14.69
N LEU A 669 12.52 -25.80 15.83
CA LEU A 669 12.50 -24.44 16.40
C LEU A 669 13.90 -23.86 16.61
N ASP A 670 14.80 -24.58 17.25
CA ASP A 670 16.15 -24.08 17.53
C ASP A 670 16.99 -23.97 16.24
N THR A 671 16.88 -24.95 15.34
CA THR A 671 17.53 -24.91 14.03
C THR A 671 17.06 -23.71 13.20
N VAL A 672 15.76 -23.38 13.22
CA VAL A 672 15.21 -22.23 12.52
C VAL A 672 15.70 -20.91 13.14
N LYS A 673 15.76 -20.80 14.46
CA LYS A 673 16.32 -19.63 15.16
C LYS A 673 17.79 -19.40 14.77
N GLU A 674 18.61 -20.44 14.78
CA GLU A 674 20.01 -20.37 14.35
C GLU A 674 20.14 -19.97 12.87
N ALA A 675 19.32 -20.56 11.99
CA ALA A 675 19.31 -20.27 10.57
C ALA A 675 18.94 -18.80 10.29
N LEU A 676 17.93 -18.25 10.97
CA LEU A 676 17.52 -16.86 10.84
C LEU A 676 18.58 -15.92 11.43
N THR A 677 19.15 -16.24 12.58
CA THR A 677 20.24 -15.47 13.18
C THR A 677 21.43 -15.40 12.21
N TRP A 678 21.87 -16.54 11.68
CA TRP A 678 22.94 -16.59 10.68
C TRP A 678 22.58 -15.78 9.41
N ALA A 679 21.35 -15.87 8.94
CA ALA A 679 20.93 -15.19 7.72
C ALA A 679 20.89 -13.67 7.88
N MET A 680 20.35 -13.19 8.98
CA MET A 680 20.05 -11.77 9.18
C MET A 680 21.23 -11.00 9.76
N THR A 681 22.02 -11.58 10.69
CA THR A 681 23.16 -10.88 11.29
C THR A 681 24.42 -10.94 10.42
N GLY A 682 24.58 -11.95 9.57
CA GLY A 682 25.75 -12.13 8.71
C GLY A 682 25.63 -11.50 7.32
N VAL A 683 24.77 -10.50 7.15
CA VAL A 683 24.55 -9.78 5.86
C VAL A 683 25.82 -9.01 5.44
N ASP A 684 26.66 -8.59 6.36
CA ASP A 684 27.93 -7.89 6.11
C ASP A 684 28.83 -8.67 5.16
N LYS A 685 28.94 -9.99 5.30
CA LYS A 685 29.73 -10.89 4.44
C LYS A 685 29.17 -10.93 3.00
N GLU A 686 27.85 -10.99 2.87
CA GLU A 686 27.19 -10.98 1.57
C GLU A 686 27.32 -9.58 0.89
N ALA A 687 27.22 -8.50 1.66
CA ALA A 687 27.43 -7.14 1.20
C ALA A 687 28.87 -6.93 0.66
N GLN A 688 29.88 -7.48 1.34
CA GLN A 688 31.25 -7.46 0.86
C GLN A 688 31.41 -8.19 -0.48
N GLN A 689 30.79 -9.34 -0.63
CA GLN A 689 30.87 -10.14 -1.86
C GLN A 689 30.11 -9.53 -3.05
N ARG A 690 28.90 -9.01 -2.80
CA ARG A 690 28.01 -8.52 -3.88
C ARG A 690 28.25 -7.06 -4.24
N TRP A 691 28.54 -6.23 -3.24
CA TRP A 691 28.64 -4.77 -3.41
C TRP A 691 30.06 -4.25 -3.27
N ASN A 692 31.02 -5.11 -2.92
CA ASN A 692 32.37 -4.73 -2.52
C ASN A 692 32.36 -3.65 -1.41
N TYR A 693 31.42 -3.82 -0.45
CA TYR A 693 31.17 -2.84 0.61
C TYR A 693 31.38 -3.47 1.98
N ASN A 694 32.29 -2.87 2.76
CA ASN A 694 32.58 -3.30 4.13
C ASN A 694 31.67 -2.58 5.11
N MET A 695 30.70 -3.31 5.68
CA MET A 695 29.82 -2.83 6.74
C MET A 695 30.57 -2.82 8.07
N VAL A 696 30.42 -1.74 8.86
CA VAL A 696 31.04 -1.58 10.17
C VAL A 696 30.04 -1.63 11.32
N VAL A 697 28.77 -1.36 11.06
CA VAL A 697 27.72 -1.38 12.05
C VAL A 697 27.16 -2.79 12.18
N PRO A 698 27.22 -3.42 13.36
CA PRO A 698 26.66 -4.75 13.58
C PRO A 698 25.12 -4.71 13.45
N LEU A 699 24.56 -5.77 12.89
CA LEU A 699 23.12 -5.97 12.81
C LEU A 699 22.67 -6.90 13.94
N GLU A 700 21.59 -6.56 14.59
CA GLU A 700 20.98 -7.34 15.69
C GLU A 700 19.53 -7.61 15.36
N ILE A 701 19.02 -8.74 15.85
CA ILE A 701 17.66 -9.19 15.66
C ILE A 701 17.01 -9.55 16.99
N GLU A 702 15.70 -9.42 17.02
CA GLU A 702 14.82 -9.93 18.08
C GLU A 702 14.00 -11.07 17.48
N ILE A 703 13.99 -12.24 18.13
CA ILE A 703 13.21 -13.40 17.69
C ILE A 703 12.07 -13.61 18.66
N SER A 704 10.85 -13.63 18.15
CA SER A 704 9.65 -13.90 18.93
C SER A 704 8.83 -15.01 18.28
N GLY A 705 8.11 -15.79 19.10
CA GLY A 705 7.27 -16.87 18.59
C GLY A 705 6.13 -17.23 19.54
N GLY A 706 5.12 -17.89 19.01
CA GLY A 706 3.94 -18.29 19.73
C GLY A 706 2.97 -19.09 18.87
N ASN A 707 1.81 -19.44 19.45
CA ASN A 707 0.77 -20.19 18.75
C ASN A 707 0.11 -19.38 17.61
N ASN A 708 0.27 -18.05 17.63
CA ASN A 708 -0.23 -17.15 16.59
C ASN A 708 0.67 -15.91 16.48
N TRP A 709 0.46 -15.10 15.45
CA TRP A 709 1.27 -13.92 15.16
C TRP A 709 1.11 -12.76 16.17
N LEU A 710 0.05 -12.73 16.99
CA LEU A 710 -0.17 -11.66 17.97
C LEU A 710 0.43 -11.99 19.35
N ASP A 711 0.16 -13.20 19.83
CA ASP A 711 0.50 -13.64 21.18
C ASP A 711 1.87 -14.37 21.16
N GLN A 712 2.92 -13.58 20.90
CA GLN A 712 4.29 -14.07 20.80
C GLN A 712 5.08 -13.72 22.07
N LYS A 713 6.03 -14.60 22.40
CA LYS A 713 7.04 -14.38 23.43
C LYS A 713 8.40 -14.22 22.77
N GLU A 714 9.20 -13.30 23.26
CA GLU A 714 10.58 -13.13 22.83
C GLU A 714 11.43 -14.29 23.33
N TYR A 715 12.24 -14.84 22.44
CA TYR A 715 13.25 -15.83 22.77
C TYR A 715 14.55 -15.10 23.10
N ALA A 716 15.18 -15.51 24.24
CA ALA A 716 16.46 -14.95 24.69
C ALA A 716 17.60 -15.33 23.74
#